data_40221aca816d377458a7c17d3bb37088
#
_entry.id   40221aca816d377458a7c17d3bb37088
#
_cell.length_a   1.000
_cell.length_b   1.000
_cell.length_c   1.000
_cell.angle_alpha   90.00
_cell.angle_beta   90.00
_cell.angle_gamma   90.00
#
_symmetry.space_group_name_H-M   'P 1'
#
loop_
_entity.id
_entity.type
_entity.pdbx_description
1 polymer ?
#
loop_
_entity_poly.entity_id
_entity_poly.type
_entity_poly.pdbx_seq_one_letter_code
_entity_poly.pdbx_strand_id
1 'polypeptide(L)'
;MLLLLLACAGGPDGESDTDPADPVDSGADPDTGPTAPYAVTVAVTLDGVPVADAIVKQGGGVGEWRTGADGTVTVTVDPSVVGDQVVVAAHPEARIVGTEVVGPGSVAIALVRYDPTDNPDYVFADPGPESHEGTNTSQCSHCHLTIHHDWYASPHRSAASNPVLHDLYAGTAVAFDAAACAANGGTWGPATQPGTADLVERCHLGASVATATESTGACADCHAPGIDGTLGGRDLLEATGPAFDGGVHCDVCHHVADIDLDAPPGVAGRLRIVRPSEPAPSPILGTWAPLTFGPLIDVVNPRMGSVYTPLFHEARLCAGCHEQQQDVLVAGAAADMSRWPDGRLPIHTTYTEWEASPMNPSAPCQSCHMPPMPGVGNAADLHNEFEDVMIGSIAAGWERPPGAVRAHTWYGPRQPESGMLGLAAGVGVVTTLTEGTLTASVTVTNVGPGHAIPTGEPLRVLLLLVTATCDGAPLPATGGDVVPDFGGALDTRAAGEDWEVWPGAAVGDVLRVVRRTGAWHDYTGYGPFGDGRFSAEAKGLPVETYVGESRVVAVDGDRVTLDAPLPAGDLAVRTAGQAYAGAPGFGFARVLVGADGERMVPHFLAIDVASDNRLLPGEGWTSTHTFAASCADPSVRATLLHRDYPLALATARGWDVTDQVMAETVEAAR
;
A
#
# COMPACT_ATOMS: atom_id res chain seq x y z
N MET A 1 1.12 25.17 -39.53
CA MET A 1 2.36 24.89 -38.80
C MET A 1 3.11 26.15 -38.32
N LEU A 2 2.46 27.29 -38.23
CA LEU A 2 3.10 28.54 -37.73
C LEU A 2 2.29 29.25 -36.64
N LEU A 3 1.27 28.62 -36.06
CA LEU A 3 0.40 29.24 -35.03
C LEU A 3 0.65 28.72 -33.60
N LEU A 4 1.51 27.72 -33.41
CA LEU A 4 1.73 27.09 -32.09
C LEU A 4 2.77 27.75 -31.20
N LEU A 5 3.45 28.79 -31.64
CA LEU A 5 4.58 29.41 -30.90
C LEU A 5 4.22 30.68 -30.12
N LEU A 6 2.97 31.13 -30.11
CA LEU A 6 2.58 32.42 -29.51
C LEU A 6 1.72 32.33 -28.23
N ALA A 7 1.45 31.17 -27.70
CA ALA A 7 0.53 30.98 -26.57
C ALA A 7 1.15 31.03 -25.16
N CYS A 8 2.40 31.45 -25.00
CA CYS A 8 3.06 31.58 -23.69
C CYS A 8 3.59 32.95 -23.32
N ALA A 9 3.08 34.01 -23.92
CA ALA A 9 3.45 35.38 -23.50
C ALA A 9 2.19 36.20 -23.22
N GLY A 10 1.87 36.36 -21.94
CA GLY A 10 0.83 37.26 -21.48
C GLY A 10 1.22 38.70 -21.64
N GLY A 11 0.33 39.54 -22.15
CA GLY A 11 0.43 40.98 -22.19
C GLY A 11 -0.98 41.61 -22.15
N PRO A 12 -1.15 42.84 -21.65
CA PRO A 12 -2.36 43.30 -20.98
C PRO A 12 -3.42 43.91 -21.91
N ASP A 13 -4.64 43.95 -21.34
CA ASP A 13 -5.89 44.53 -21.74
C ASP A 13 -5.90 45.70 -22.72
N GLY A 14 -6.80 45.65 -23.68
CA GLY A 14 -7.19 46.76 -24.53
C GLY A 14 -8.53 46.50 -25.21
N GLU A 15 -9.61 47.03 -24.62
CA GLU A 15 -10.94 47.11 -25.24
C GLU A 15 -10.88 47.93 -26.54
N SER A 16 -11.53 47.44 -27.60
CA SER A 16 -12.12 48.30 -28.63
C SER A 16 -13.23 47.58 -29.39
N ASP A 17 -14.42 48.15 -29.30
CA ASP A 17 -15.59 47.90 -30.16
C ASP A 17 -15.22 48.03 -31.65
N THR A 18 -15.75 47.09 -32.47
CA THR A 18 -16.17 47.37 -33.84
C THR A 18 -17.13 46.29 -34.40
N ASP A 19 -18.09 46.76 -35.16
CA ASP A 19 -19.20 46.19 -35.82
C ASP A 19 -19.04 44.84 -36.59
N PRO A 20 -20.13 44.09 -36.83
CA PRO A 20 -20.13 42.80 -37.49
C PRO A 20 -19.92 42.94 -39.00
N ALA A 21 -18.87 42.33 -39.52
CA ALA A 21 -18.70 42.10 -40.95
C ALA A 21 -19.41 40.77 -41.37
N ASP A 22 -20.08 40.81 -42.53
CA ASP A 22 -20.79 39.74 -43.17
C ASP A 22 -20.02 38.42 -43.28
N PRO A 23 -20.72 37.27 -43.25
CA PRO A 23 -20.07 35.98 -43.38
C PRO A 23 -19.52 35.81 -44.81
N VAL A 24 -18.21 35.70 -44.94
CA VAL A 24 -17.56 35.23 -46.17
C VAL A 24 -17.87 33.73 -46.21
N ASP A 25 -18.73 33.36 -47.13
CA ASP A 25 -18.98 31.97 -47.58
C ASP A 25 -17.67 31.39 -48.13
N SER A 26 -16.84 30.79 -47.27
CA SER A 26 -15.76 29.90 -47.68
C SER A 26 -16.40 28.52 -47.88
N GLY A 27 -16.82 28.26 -49.12
CA GLY A 27 -17.22 26.91 -49.56
C GLY A 27 -16.06 25.92 -49.45
N ALA A 28 -15.76 25.51 -48.25
CA ALA A 28 -15.08 24.27 -47.97
C ALA A 28 -16.16 23.20 -47.79
N ASP A 29 -16.17 22.24 -48.70
CA ASP A 29 -17.02 21.04 -48.66
C ASP A 29 -16.89 20.40 -47.26
N PRO A 30 -17.99 20.11 -46.57
CA PRO A 30 -17.89 19.47 -45.26
C PRO A 30 -17.28 18.09 -45.47
N ASP A 31 -16.25 17.81 -44.71
CA ASP A 31 -15.50 16.59 -44.52
C ASP A 31 -16.22 15.32 -45.02
N THR A 32 -15.80 14.80 -46.18
CA THR A 32 -16.33 13.58 -46.79
C THR A 32 -15.60 12.34 -46.30
N GLY A 33 -15.09 12.35 -45.08
CA GLY A 33 -14.47 11.20 -44.45
C GLY A 33 -15.43 9.99 -44.36
N PRO A 34 -14.92 8.77 -44.18
CA PRO A 34 -15.74 7.59 -44.01
C PRO A 34 -16.67 7.76 -42.79
N THR A 35 -17.95 7.50 -42.94
CA THR A 35 -18.97 7.51 -41.87
C THR A 35 -19.22 6.12 -41.28
N ALA A 36 -18.57 5.09 -41.81
CA ALA A 36 -18.64 3.70 -41.36
C ALA A 36 -17.23 3.14 -41.13
N PRO A 37 -17.09 2.15 -40.23
CA PRO A 37 -15.80 1.51 -39.98
C PRO A 37 -15.11 1.04 -41.26
N TYR A 38 -13.82 1.28 -41.33
CA TYR A 38 -13.00 0.92 -42.53
C TYR A 38 -11.70 0.23 -42.12
N ALA A 39 -11.13 -0.51 -43.09
CA ALA A 39 -9.90 -1.26 -42.87
C ALA A 39 -8.66 -0.44 -43.24
N VAL A 40 -7.66 -0.50 -42.36
CA VAL A 40 -6.32 0.07 -42.59
C VAL A 40 -5.28 -1.03 -42.41
N THR A 41 -4.40 -1.22 -43.40
CA THR A 41 -3.25 -2.12 -43.28
C THR A 41 -2.08 -1.32 -42.70
N VAL A 42 -1.55 -1.79 -41.57
CA VAL A 42 -0.46 -1.14 -40.85
C VAL A 42 0.80 -1.98 -40.97
N ALA A 43 1.88 -1.38 -41.44
CA ALA A 43 3.21 -1.99 -41.47
C ALA A 43 4.05 -1.36 -40.37
N VAL A 44 4.50 -2.17 -39.40
CA VAL A 44 5.29 -1.71 -38.25
C VAL A 44 6.73 -2.22 -38.38
N THR A 45 7.66 -1.30 -38.20
CA THR A 45 9.09 -1.62 -38.07
C THR A 45 9.63 -1.18 -36.72
N LEU A 46 10.63 -1.91 -36.20
CA LEU A 46 11.42 -1.54 -35.06
C LEU A 46 12.87 -1.36 -35.48
N ASP A 47 13.40 -0.14 -35.38
CA ASP A 47 14.70 0.26 -35.95
C ASP A 47 14.87 -0.09 -37.43
N GLY A 48 13.79 0.07 -38.20
CA GLY A 48 13.75 -0.19 -39.64
C GLY A 48 13.58 -1.67 -40.05
N VAL A 49 13.42 -2.60 -39.09
CA VAL A 49 13.18 -4.03 -39.36
C VAL A 49 11.70 -4.35 -39.04
N PRO A 50 10.98 -5.10 -39.90
CA PRO A 50 9.63 -5.56 -39.60
C PRO A 50 9.58 -6.26 -38.24
N VAL A 51 8.60 -5.92 -37.40
CA VAL A 51 8.48 -6.45 -36.02
C VAL A 51 7.18 -7.22 -35.84
N ALA A 52 7.28 -8.46 -35.36
CA ALA A 52 6.15 -9.26 -34.95
C ALA A 52 5.65 -8.83 -33.53
N ASP A 53 4.38 -9.14 -33.25
CA ASP A 53 3.75 -8.92 -31.94
C ASP A 53 3.69 -7.45 -31.46
N ALA A 54 4.04 -6.47 -32.32
CA ALA A 54 3.73 -5.08 -32.02
C ALA A 54 2.21 -4.91 -31.90
N ILE A 55 1.77 -4.24 -30.88
CA ILE A 55 0.34 -3.99 -30.66
C ILE A 55 -0.06 -2.78 -31.48
N VAL A 56 -1.11 -2.94 -32.28
CA VAL A 56 -1.65 -1.87 -33.12
C VAL A 56 -3.10 -1.61 -32.69
N LYS A 57 -3.47 -0.35 -32.55
CA LYS A 57 -4.77 0.08 -32.05
C LYS A 57 -5.17 1.40 -32.70
N GLN A 58 -6.47 1.64 -32.84
CA GLN A 58 -6.99 2.99 -33.03
C GLN A 58 -6.95 3.73 -31.67
N GLY A 59 -6.44 4.95 -31.63
CA GLY A 59 -6.46 5.78 -30.44
C GLY A 59 -7.88 5.94 -29.89
N GLY A 60 -8.07 5.73 -28.59
CA GLY A 60 -9.38 5.72 -27.93
C GLY A 60 -10.28 4.52 -28.26
N GLY A 61 -9.96 3.73 -29.28
CA GLY A 61 -10.74 2.56 -29.69
C GLY A 61 -10.59 1.38 -28.72
N VAL A 62 -11.45 0.37 -28.86
CA VAL A 62 -11.45 -0.84 -28.01
C VAL A 62 -10.69 -2.01 -28.61
N GLY A 63 -10.50 -2.03 -29.93
CA GLY A 63 -9.84 -3.14 -30.63
C GLY A 63 -8.32 -3.07 -30.49
N GLU A 64 -7.69 -4.23 -30.31
CA GLU A 64 -6.24 -4.40 -30.30
C GLU A 64 -5.85 -5.51 -31.24
N TRP A 65 -4.86 -5.26 -32.08
CA TRP A 65 -4.34 -6.20 -33.07
C TRP A 65 -2.83 -6.36 -32.90
N ARG A 66 -2.29 -7.48 -33.34
CA ARG A 66 -0.84 -7.72 -33.30
C ARG A 66 -0.30 -7.98 -34.68
N THR A 67 0.87 -7.43 -34.96
CA THR A 67 1.57 -7.64 -36.22
C THR A 67 2.03 -9.09 -36.38
N GLY A 68 1.95 -9.60 -37.62
CA GLY A 68 2.53 -10.88 -37.98
C GLY A 68 4.06 -10.83 -38.09
N ALA A 69 4.66 -11.96 -38.48
CA ALA A 69 6.13 -12.07 -38.68
C ALA A 69 6.69 -11.12 -39.76
N ASP A 70 5.85 -10.65 -40.64
CA ASP A 70 6.18 -9.67 -41.70
C ASP A 70 6.02 -8.21 -41.24
N GLY A 71 5.68 -8.01 -39.95
CA GLY A 71 5.44 -6.70 -39.37
C GLY A 71 4.11 -6.06 -39.76
N THR A 72 3.20 -6.81 -40.43
CA THR A 72 1.93 -6.23 -40.90
C THR A 72 0.71 -6.73 -40.11
N VAL A 73 -0.32 -5.87 -40.06
CA VAL A 73 -1.65 -6.21 -39.54
C VAL A 73 -2.70 -5.33 -40.21
N THR A 74 -3.92 -5.85 -40.38
CA THR A 74 -5.06 -5.04 -40.81
C THR A 74 -5.96 -4.77 -39.59
N VAL A 75 -6.19 -3.48 -39.33
CA VAL A 75 -7.02 -3.00 -38.24
C VAL A 75 -8.31 -2.40 -38.77
N THR A 76 -9.35 -2.40 -37.93
CA THR A 76 -10.59 -1.69 -38.23
C THR A 76 -10.58 -0.35 -37.49
N VAL A 77 -10.73 0.73 -38.24
CA VAL A 77 -10.86 2.10 -37.69
C VAL A 77 -12.33 2.45 -37.70
N ASP A 78 -12.82 2.86 -36.54
CA ASP A 78 -14.20 3.31 -36.32
C ASP A 78 -14.22 4.84 -36.28
N PRO A 79 -14.80 5.52 -37.30
CA PRO A 79 -14.86 6.98 -37.31
C PRO A 79 -15.81 7.58 -36.25
N SER A 80 -16.56 6.77 -35.53
CA SER A 80 -17.39 7.23 -34.41
C SER A 80 -16.60 7.43 -33.10
N VAL A 81 -15.35 6.99 -33.04
CA VAL A 81 -14.46 7.29 -31.90
C VAL A 81 -14.17 8.78 -31.89
N VAL A 82 -14.42 9.42 -30.75
CA VAL A 82 -14.23 10.87 -30.58
C VAL A 82 -12.74 11.21 -30.62
N GLY A 83 -12.40 12.26 -31.35
CA GLY A 83 -11.03 12.72 -31.57
C GLY A 83 -10.49 12.37 -32.97
N ASP A 84 -9.24 12.74 -33.24
CA ASP A 84 -8.58 12.49 -34.50
C ASP A 84 -8.42 10.98 -34.76
N GLN A 85 -8.66 10.56 -36.01
CA GLN A 85 -8.50 9.17 -36.38
C GLN A 85 -7.01 8.83 -36.51
N VAL A 86 -6.43 8.32 -35.44
CA VAL A 86 -5.02 7.94 -35.35
C VAL A 86 -4.90 6.44 -35.14
N VAL A 87 -4.06 5.77 -35.91
CA VAL A 87 -3.64 4.40 -35.64
C VAL A 87 -2.28 4.46 -34.93
N VAL A 88 -2.16 3.78 -33.80
CA VAL A 88 -0.96 3.73 -33.00
C VAL A 88 -0.32 2.35 -33.01
N ALA A 89 1.00 2.30 -32.86
CA ALA A 89 1.75 1.07 -32.64
C ALA A 89 2.56 1.19 -31.35
N ALA A 90 2.55 0.14 -30.54
CA ALA A 90 3.26 0.03 -29.27
C ALA A 90 4.07 -1.28 -29.22
N HIS A 91 5.26 -1.19 -28.63
CA HIS A 91 6.13 -2.33 -28.33
C HIS A 91 6.85 -2.07 -27.01
N PRO A 92 7.05 -3.08 -26.13
CA PRO A 92 7.66 -2.86 -24.81
C PRO A 92 9.09 -2.27 -24.83
N GLU A 93 9.79 -2.38 -25.96
CA GLU A 93 11.15 -1.85 -26.11
C GLU A 93 11.20 -0.48 -26.82
N ALA A 94 10.04 0.09 -27.18
CA ALA A 94 10.00 1.29 -28.01
C ALA A 94 8.94 2.28 -27.57
N ARG A 95 9.16 3.55 -27.86
CA ARG A 95 8.16 4.60 -27.64
C ARG A 95 6.97 4.38 -28.57
N ILE A 96 5.78 4.65 -28.06
CA ILE A 96 4.53 4.60 -28.82
C ILE A 96 4.57 5.64 -29.93
N VAL A 97 4.20 5.21 -31.14
CA VAL A 97 4.11 6.10 -32.30
C VAL A 97 2.73 5.98 -32.91
N GLY A 98 2.11 7.11 -33.26
CA GLY A 98 0.84 7.19 -33.96
C GLY A 98 0.95 7.83 -35.32
N THR A 99 0.01 7.49 -36.20
CA THR A 99 -0.14 8.05 -37.52
C THR A 99 -1.61 8.33 -37.80
N GLU A 100 -1.92 9.54 -38.25
CA GLU A 100 -3.25 9.94 -38.67
C GLU A 100 -3.70 9.16 -39.90
N VAL A 101 -4.98 8.78 -39.92
CA VAL A 101 -5.60 8.05 -41.04
C VAL A 101 -6.93 8.72 -41.40
N VAL A 102 -7.10 8.98 -42.70
CA VAL A 102 -8.27 9.70 -43.21
C VAL A 102 -9.23 8.79 -43.99
N GLY A 103 -8.93 7.50 -44.11
CA GLY A 103 -9.75 6.53 -44.81
C GLY A 103 -9.06 5.17 -45.02
N PRO A 104 -9.72 4.24 -45.75
CA PRO A 104 -9.15 2.93 -46.01
C PRO A 104 -7.84 3.04 -46.83
N GLY A 105 -6.86 2.21 -46.45
CA GLY A 105 -5.54 2.25 -47.13
C GLY A 105 -4.47 1.53 -46.34
N SER A 106 -3.22 1.98 -46.52
CA SER A 106 -2.07 1.42 -45.82
C SER A 106 -1.22 2.54 -45.24
N VAL A 107 -0.73 2.33 -44.03
CA VAL A 107 0.17 3.24 -43.33
C VAL A 107 1.40 2.49 -42.80
N ALA A 108 2.51 3.19 -42.64
CA ALA A 108 3.72 2.66 -42.02
C ALA A 108 4.03 3.38 -40.74
N ILE A 109 4.34 2.61 -39.67
CA ILE A 109 4.75 3.14 -38.38
C ILE A 109 6.15 2.62 -38.07
N ALA A 110 7.08 3.56 -37.85
CA ALA A 110 8.45 3.24 -37.49
C ALA A 110 8.66 3.46 -35.98
N LEU A 111 8.80 2.38 -35.26
CA LEU A 111 9.17 2.39 -33.83
C LEU A 111 10.69 2.49 -33.71
N VAL A 112 11.13 3.21 -32.66
CA VAL A 112 12.55 3.34 -32.30
C VAL A 112 12.71 2.91 -30.85
N ARG A 113 13.70 2.04 -30.62
CA ARG A 113 14.00 1.62 -29.25
C ARG A 113 14.41 2.81 -28.38
N TYR A 114 13.96 2.79 -27.14
CA TYR A 114 14.51 3.69 -26.14
C TYR A 114 15.85 3.14 -25.61
N ASP A 115 16.70 4.02 -25.08
CA ASP A 115 17.93 3.61 -24.39
C ASP A 115 17.57 3.06 -22.98
N PRO A 116 17.83 1.79 -22.69
CA PRO A 116 17.53 1.18 -21.40
C PRO A 116 18.58 1.49 -20.31
N THR A 117 19.60 2.31 -20.63
CA THR A 117 20.65 2.66 -19.68
C THR A 117 20.14 3.69 -18.69
N ASP A 118 20.23 3.39 -17.39
CA ASP A 118 19.86 4.35 -16.35
C ASP A 118 20.86 5.50 -16.28
N ASN A 119 20.36 6.72 -16.17
CA ASN A 119 21.13 7.94 -16.00
C ASN A 119 21.15 8.38 -14.52
N PRO A 120 22.26 8.21 -13.78
CA PRO A 120 22.33 8.60 -12.38
C PRO A 120 22.30 10.13 -12.16
N ASP A 121 22.52 10.93 -13.23
CA ASP A 121 22.45 12.40 -13.16
C ASP A 121 21.03 12.93 -13.42
N TYR A 122 20.07 12.04 -13.66
CA TYR A 122 18.67 12.42 -13.80
C TYR A 122 18.11 12.94 -12.47
N VAL A 123 17.40 14.06 -12.54
CA VAL A 123 16.68 14.63 -11.41
C VAL A 123 15.20 14.29 -11.57
N PHE A 124 14.64 13.63 -10.59
CA PHE A 124 13.24 13.24 -10.63
C PHE A 124 12.33 14.47 -10.68
N ALA A 125 11.31 14.41 -11.52
CA ALA A 125 10.37 15.51 -11.70
C ALA A 125 9.51 15.68 -10.44
N ASP A 126 9.32 16.96 -10.07
CA ASP A 126 8.37 17.33 -9.01
C ASP A 126 6.94 17.04 -9.47
N PRO A 127 6.18 16.20 -8.75
CA PRO A 127 4.79 15.92 -9.11
C PRO A 127 3.87 17.14 -9.03
N GLY A 128 4.27 18.16 -8.29
CA GLY A 128 3.52 19.39 -8.09
C GLY A 128 2.69 19.43 -6.80
N PRO A 129 2.19 20.63 -6.42
CA PRO A 129 1.36 20.83 -5.24
C PRO A 129 -0.06 20.26 -5.43
N GLU A 130 -0.83 20.16 -4.35
CA GLU A 130 -2.23 19.72 -4.37
C GLU A 130 -3.09 20.55 -5.34
N SER A 131 -2.86 21.86 -5.35
CA SER A 131 -3.51 22.77 -6.29
C SER A 131 -2.65 22.95 -7.54
N HIS A 132 -3.27 22.85 -8.71
CA HIS A 132 -2.60 23.12 -9.98
C HIS A 132 -2.54 24.62 -10.35
N GLU A 133 -3.12 25.50 -9.55
CA GLU A 133 -3.08 26.94 -9.77
C GLU A 133 -1.64 27.46 -9.75
N GLY A 134 -1.21 28.02 -10.87
CA GLY A 134 0.15 28.56 -11.05
C GLY A 134 1.24 27.50 -11.18
N THR A 135 0.90 26.25 -11.40
CA THR A 135 1.88 25.18 -11.55
C THR A 135 2.65 25.31 -12.87
N ASN A 136 3.89 24.85 -12.80
CA ASN A 136 4.76 24.71 -13.94
C ASN A 136 4.28 23.54 -14.84
N THR A 137 4.28 23.74 -16.15
CA THR A 137 3.91 22.73 -17.15
C THR A 137 4.79 21.48 -17.15
N SER A 138 5.90 21.49 -16.40
CA SER A 138 6.75 20.30 -16.18
C SER A 138 6.29 19.44 -15.01
N GLN A 139 5.32 19.90 -14.21
CA GLN A 139 4.80 19.14 -13.08
C GLN A 139 3.61 18.26 -13.51
N CYS A 140 3.52 17.05 -12.94
CA CYS A 140 2.46 16.09 -13.29
C CYS A 140 1.06 16.65 -12.98
N SER A 141 0.93 17.39 -11.88
CA SER A 141 -0.32 18.04 -11.45
C SER A 141 -0.88 19.05 -12.45
N HIS A 142 -0.07 19.53 -13.40
CA HIS A 142 -0.56 20.46 -14.43
C HIS A 142 -1.55 19.80 -15.41
N CYS A 143 -1.29 18.53 -15.77
CA CYS A 143 -2.09 17.83 -16.78
C CYS A 143 -2.90 16.66 -16.22
N HIS A 144 -2.48 16.04 -15.12
CA HIS A 144 -3.07 14.84 -14.54
C HIS A 144 -3.82 15.14 -13.23
N LEU A 145 -4.81 16.03 -13.28
CA LEU A 145 -5.45 16.62 -12.11
C LEU A 145 -6.11 15.56 -11.20
N THR A 146 -7.00 14.74 -11.76
CA THR A 146 -7.74 13.72 -10.99
C THR A 146 -6.79 12.64 -10.45
N ILE A 147 -5.88 12.15 -11.28
CA ILE A 147 -4.88 11.14 -10.87
C ILE A 147 -3.93 11.71 -9.82
N HIS A 148 -3.50 12.95 -9.98
CA HIS A 148 -2.64 13.63 -9.01
C HIS A 148 -3.35 13.85 -7.68
N HIS A 149 -4.62 14.29 -7.69
CA HIS A 149 -5.42 14.45 -6.48
C HIS A 149 -5.54 13.13 -5.70
N ASP A 150 -5.83 12.02 -6.38
CA ASP A 150 -5.88 10.70 -5.76
C ASP A 150 -4.55 10.32 -5.10
N TRP A 151 -3.43 10.49 -5.84
CA TRP A 151 -2.09 10.21 -5.33
C TRP A 151 -1.72 11.13 -4.16
N TYR A 152 -2.07 12.42 -4.25
CA TYR A 152 -1.72 13.41 -3.22
C TYR A 152 -2.34 13.07 -1.86
N ALA A 153 -3.54 12.50 -1.86
CA ALA A 153 -4.23 12.02 -0.66
C ALA A 153 -3.77 10.61 -0.22
N SER A 154 -2.92 9.94 -0.99
CA SER A 154 -2.56 8.54 -0.74
C SER A 154 -1.41 8.38 0.26
N PRO A 155 -1.28 7.19 0.89
CA PRO A 155 -0.13 6.86 1.73
C PRO A 155 1.21 6.86 0.99
N HIS A 156 1.24 6.66 -0.33
CA HIS A 156 2.45 6.71 -1.13
C HIS A 156 3.08 8.11 -1.11
N ARG A 157 2.27 9.16 -1.23
CA ARG A 157 2.75 10.54 -1.16
C ARG A 157 3.45 10.83 0.17
N SER A 158 2.93 10.36 1.27
CA SER A 158 3.50 10.61 2.60
C SER A 158 4.49 9.52 3.06
N ALA A 159 4.91 8.63 2.17
CA ALA A 159 5.75 7.49 2.54
C ALA A 159 7.10 7.92 3.14
N ALA A 160 7.77 8.90 2.54
CA ALA A 160 9.06 9.40 3.01
C ALA A 160 8.94 10.30 4.24
N SER A 161 7.87 11.08 4.36
CA SER A 161 7.67 12.04 5.45
C SER A 161 6.94 11.48 6.66
N ASN A 162 6.67 10.17 6.70
CA ASN A 162 5.96 9.51 7.79
C ASN A 162 6.78 9.57 9.11
N PRO A 163 6.28 10.24 10.17
CA PRO A 163 7.02 10.41 11.41
C PRO A 163 7.31 9.09 12.14
N VAL A 164 6.43 8.10 12.02
CA VAL A 164 6.66 6.77 12.61
C VAL A 164 7.80 6.06 11.90
N LEU A 165 7.90 6.19 10.57
CA LEU A 165 9.03 5.66 9.81
C LEU A 165 10.34 6.30 10.27
N HIS A 166 10.38 7.63 10.40
CA HIS A 166 11.58 8.35 10.87
C HIS A 166 11.96 7.95 12.28
N ASP A 167 10.99 7.81 13.18
CA ASP A 167 11.25 7.35 14.55
C ASP A 167 11.81 5.91 14.58
N LEU A 168 11.30 5.03 13.75
CA LEU A 168 11.84 3.68 13.61
C LEU A 168 13.24 3.69 12.99
N TYR A 169 13.47 4.49 11.96
CA TYR A 169 14.72 4.54 11.20
C TYR A 169 15.88 5.11 12.01
N ALA A 170 15.69 6.20 12.73
CA ALA A 170 16.76 6.95 13.39
C ALA A 170 17.35 6.30 14.65
N GLY A 171 17.13 5.07 14.92
CA GLY A 171 17.74 4.34 16.03
C GLY A 171 17.58 2.84 15.91
N THR A 172 17.20 2.41 14.75
CA THR A 172 16.50 1.16 14.58
C THR A 172 17.36 -0.08 14.72
N ALA A 173 18.36 -0.29 13.91
CA ALA A 173 19.05 -1.57 13.87
C ALA A 173 20.28 -1.62 14.77
N VAL A 174 20.71 -0.48 15.32
CA VAL A 174 22.04 -0.36 15.91
C VAL A 174 22.02 -0.08 17.39
N ALA A 175 21.15 0.83 17.85
CA ALA A 175 21.14 1.23 19.26
C ALA A 175 19.84 1.89 19.68
N PHE A 176 19.43 1.60 20.92
CA PHE A 176 18.28 2.23 21.58
C PHE A 176 18.68 3.11 22.76
N ASP A 177 19.97 3.27 23.01
CA ASP A 177 20.49 4.18 24.03
C ASP A 177 21.76 4.88 23.53
N ALA A 178 22.13 5.97 24.21
CA ALA A 178 23.26 6.80 23.83
C ALA A 178 24.61 6.05 23.86
N ALA A 179 24.77 5.08 24.77
CA ALA A 179 26.03 4.34 24.92
C ALA A 179 26.21 3.35 23.77
N ALA A 180 25.17 2.60 23.45
CA ALA A 180 25.16 1.68 22.32
C ALA A 180 25.29 2.43 20.99
N CYS A 181 24.64 3.59 20.85
CA CYS A 181 24.77 4.45 19.68
C CYS A 181 26.21 4.91 19.47
N ALA A 182 26.86 5.43 20.52
CA ALA A 182 28.26 5.86 20.45
C ALA A 182 29.22 4.71 20.15
N ALA A 183 28.95 3.51 20.69
CA ALA A 183 29.75 2.30 20.41
C ALA A 183 29.70 1.89 18.94
N ASN A 184 28.60 2.24 18.24
CA ASN A 184 28.42 2.00 16.80
C ASN A 184 28.79 3.23 15.93
N GLY A 185 29.42 4.23 16.51
CA GLY A 185 29.88 5.42 15.76
C GLY A 185 28.78 6.45 15.46
N GLY A 186 27.62 6.31 16.08
CA GLY A 186 26.50 7.24 15.90
C GLY A 186 26.44 8.36 16.93
N THR A 187 25.54 9.30 16.70
CA THR A 187 25.21 10.39 17.61
C THR A 187 23.79 10.21 18.12
N TRP A 188 23.61 10.20 19.45
CA TRP A 188 22.31 10.13 20.09
C TRP A 188 21.65 11.50 20.16
N GLY A 189 20.41 11.63 19.72
CA GLY A 189 19.66 12.88 19.75
C GLY A 189 18.30 12.79 19.10
N PRO A 190 17.54 13.89 19.05
CA PRO A 190 16.24 13.94 18.39
C PRO A 190 16.38 13.62 16.89
N ALA A 191 15.48 12.79 16.38
CA ALA A 191 15.34 12.58 14.93
C ALA A 191 14.49 13.71 14.35
N THR A 192 15.09 14.57 13.56
CA THR A 192 14.42 15.71 12.95
C THR A 192 14.59 15.69 11.44
N GLN A 193 13.55 16.11 10.73
CA GLN A 193 13.56 16.31 9.29
C GLN A 193 12.85 17.64 8.96
N PRO A 194 13.20 18.31 7.88
CA PRO A 194 12.47 19.49 7.42
C PRO A 194 10.97 19.17 7.26
N GLY A 195 10.11 19.92 7.94
CA GLY A 195 8.65 19.76 7.87
C GLY A 195 8.04 18.68 8.78
N THR A 196 8.87 17.95 9.54
CA THR A 196 8.38 17.04 10.59
C THR A 196 8.51 17.65 11.97
N ALA A 197 7.69 17.20 12.93
CA ALA A 197 7.91 17.51 14.33
C ALA A 197 9.16 16.77 14.85
N ASP A 198 9.75 17.29 15.93
CA ASP A 198 10.83 16.61 16.62
C ASP A 198 10.33 15.25 17.11
N LEU A 199 11.08 14.22 16.77
CA LEU A 199 10.83 12.85 17.21
C LEU A 199 11.59 12.54 18.50
N VAL A 200 11.26 11.39 19.11
CA VAL A 200 11.98 10.89 20.31
C VAL A 200 13.47 10.73 20.00
N GLU A 201 14.33 10.87 21.00
CA GLU A 201 15.76 10.70 20.84
C GLU A 201 16.11 9.33 20.26
N ARG A 202 17.00 9.30 19.28
CA ARG A 202 17.44 8.13 18.52
C ARG A 202 18.92 8.19 18.18
N CYS A 203 19.43 7.07 17.71
CA CYS A 203 20.79 6.99 17.20
C CYS A 203 20.86 7.47 15.74
N HIS A 204 21.64 8.49 15.49
CA HIS A 204 21.93 9.01 14.15
C HIS A 204 23.29 8.52 13.70
N LEU A 205 23.34 7.74 12.63
CA LEU A 205 24.59 7.18 12.08
C LEU A 205 25.27 8.11 11.07
N GLY A 206 24.57 9.13 10.59
CA GLY A 206 25.14 10.14 9.70
C GLY A 206 25.72 9.56 8.40
N ALA A 207 26.83 10.14 7.93
CA ALA A 207 27.50 9.71 6.70
C ALA A 207 28.04 8.27 6.74
N SER A 208 28.11 7.62 7.91
CA SER A 208 28.51 6.22 8.03
C SER A 208 27.37 5.24 7.71
N VAL A 209 26.17 5.71 7.45
CA VAL A 209 25.03 4.91 7.02
C VAL A 209 25.33 4.10 5.77
N ALA A 210 26.15 4.59 4.87
CA ALA A 210 26.57 3.83 3.68
C ALA A 210 27.22 2.48 4.00
N THR A 211 27.89 2.37 5.16
CA THR A 211 28.47 1.13 5.67
C THR A 211 27.56 0.39 6.63
N ALA A 212 26.56 1.07 7.17
CA ALA A 212 25.57 0.55 8.09
C ALA A 212 24.23 0.20 7.40
N THR A 213 24.08 0.48 6.10
CA THR A 213 22.85 0.21 5.33
C THR A 213 22.41 -1.25 5.44
N GLU A 214 23.38 -2.18 5.48
CA GLU A 214 23.09 -3.60 5.69
C GLU A 214 22.50 -3.88 7.08
N SER A 215 22.78 -3.03 8.07
CA SER A 215 22.32 -3.19 9.45
C SER A 215 21.13 -2.31 9.80
N THR A 216 20.92 -1.18 9.10
CA THR A 216 19.78 -0.28 9.31
C THR A 216 18.63 -0.55 8.37
N GLY A 217 18.81 -1.41 7.37
CA GLY A 217 17.82 -1.70 6.34
C GLY A 217 17.77 -0.60 5.27
N ALA A 218 16.99 -0.85 4.24
CA ALA A 218 16.87 -0.04 3.04
C ALA A 218 15.55 0.75 3.04
N CYS A 219 15.21 1.46 4.11
CA CYS A 219 13.93 2.16 4.23
C CYS A 219 13.72 3.16 3.09
N ALA A 220 14.76 3.93 2.72
CA ALA A 220 14.71 4.88 1.63
C ALA A 220 14.42 4.22 0.27
N ASP A 221 14.89 2.99 0.06
CA ASP A 221 14.72 2.31 -1.23
C ASP A 221 13.25 2.03 -1.59
N CYS A 222 12.37 1.96 -0.57
CA CYS A 222 10.93 1.80 -0.76
C CYS A 222 10.13 3.07 -0.40
N HIS A 223 10.58 3.85 0.58
CA HIS A 223 9.80 4.97 1.12
C HIS A 223 10.18 6.33 0.52
N ALA A 224 11.42 6.49 0.07
CA ALA A 224 11.93 7.69 -0.62
C ALA A 224 12.71 7.30 -1.90
N PRO A 225 12.14 6.49 -2.79
CA PRO A 225 12.86 5.97 -3.96
C PRO A 225 13.27 7.05 -4.95
N GLY A 226 12.69 8.25 -4.85
CA GLY A 226 12.99 9.42 -5.68
C GLY A 226 14.17 10.27 -5.20
N ILE A 227 15.01 9.79 -4.26
CA ILE A 227 16.25 10.50 -3.94
C ILE A 227 17.17 10.50 -5.17
N ASP A 228 17.60 11.68 -5.60
CA ASP A 228 18.44 11.85 -6.77
C ASP A 228 19.82 11.17 -6.65
N GLY A 229 20.47 10.92 -7.77
CA GLY A 229 21.78 10.30 -7.82
C GLY A 229 21.73 8.78 -8.00
N THR A 230 22.68 8.05 -7.43
CA THR A 230 22.75 6.59 -7.54
C THR A 230 21.54 5.94 -6.86
N LEU A 231 20.88 5.02 -7.55
CA LEU A 231 19.75 4.26 -7.00
C LEU A 231 20.19 3.29 -5.93
N GLY A 232 19.39 3.18 -4.87
CA GLY A 232 19.58 2.21 -3.79
C GLY A 232 20.61 2.58 -2.74
N GLY A 233 20.44 2.05 -1.52
CA GLY A 233 21.35 2.20 -0.41
C GLY A 233 21.49 3.63 0.12
N ARG A 234 20.46 4.47 -0.06
CA ARG A 234 20.47 5.86 0.40
C ARG A 234 19.96 5.96 1.84
N ASP A 235 20.48 6.96 2.53
CA ASP A 235 19.96 7.32 3.85
C ASP A 235 18.60 8.00 3.71
N LEU A 236 17.60 7.54 4.47
CA LEU A 236 16.28 8.17 4.49
C LEU A 236 16.36 9.65 4.88
N LEU A 237 17.31 10.02 5.73
CA LEU A 237 17.53 11.41 6.16
C LEU A 237 18.10 12.30 5.05
N GLU A 238 18.54 11.75 3.94
CA GLU A 238 18.95 12.51 2.74
C GLU A 238 17.75 12.91 1.87
N ALA A 239 16.56 12.36 2.11
CA ALA A 239 15.36 12.73 1.36
C ALA A 239 15.01 14.20 1.61
N THR A 240 14.94 14.99 0.53
CA THR A 240 14.57 16.41 0.56
C THR A 240 13.73 16.75 -0.68
N GLY A 241 13.00 17.87 -0.64
CA GLY A 241 12.17 18.30 -1.76
C GLY A 241 11.20 17.21 -2.24
N PRO A 242 11.07 16.98 -3.56
CA PRO A 242 10.13 16.00 -4.10
C PRO A 242 10.26 14.58 -3.52
N ALA A 243 11.49 14.14 -3.23
CA ALA A 243 11.72 12.82 -2.62
C ALA A 243 11.16 12.73 -1.19
N PHE A 244 11.21 13.81 -0.41
CA PHE A 244 10.64 13.85 0.94
C PHE A 244 9.14 14.14 0.92
N ASP A 245 8.74 15.18 0.18
CA ASP A 245 7.36 15.64 0.14
C ASP A 245 6.44 14.69 -0.65
N GLY A 246 6.98 14.05 -1.67
CA GLY A 246 6.26 13.16 -2.58
C GLY A 246 6.43 11.67 -2.32
N GLY A 247 7.40 11.26 -1.51
CA GLY A 247 7.63 9.84 -1.18
C GLY A 247 7.74 8.95 -2.42
N VAL A 248 6.78 8.04 -2.60
CA VAL A 248 6.64 7.22 -3.82
C VAL A 248 5.77 7.99 -4.81
N HIS A 249 6.41 8.70 -5.72
CA HIS A 249 5.73 9.65 -6.61
C HIS A 249 5.69 9.19 -8.08
N CYS A 250 4.98 9.96 -8.89
CA CYS A 250 4.66 9.64 -10.29
C CYS A 250 5.91 9.28 -11.11
N ASP A 251 6.93 10.13 -11.04
CA ASP A 251 8.12 9.99 -11.88
C ASP A 251 8.98 8.77 -11.52
N VAL A 252 8.97 8.34 -10.26
CA VAL A 252 9.61 7.07 -9.84
C VAL A 252 8.88 5.88 -10.45
N CYS A 253 7.54 5.78 -10.25
CA CYS A 253 6.77 4.64 -10.73
C CYS A 253 6.79 4.56 -12.25
N HIS A 254 6.65 5.69 -12.94
CA HIS A 254 6.62 5.74 -14.40
C HIS A 254 8.00 5.68 -15.08
N HIS A 255 9.06 5.41 -14.30
CA HIS A 255 10.38 5.00 -14.80
C HIS A 255 10.71 3.52 -14.50
N VAL A 256 9.79 2.75 -13.90
CA VAL A 256 9.98 1.31 -13.68
C VAL A 256 9.75 0.56 -14.98
N ALA A 257 10.82 0.02 -15.56
CA ALA A 257 10.79 -0.77 -16.79
C ALA A 257 10.53 -2.26 -16.52
N ASP A 258 11.02 -2.79 -15.38
CA ASP A 258 10.87 -4.21 -15.01
C ASP A 258 11.05 -4.41 -13.50
N ILE A 259 10.74 -5.61 -13.02
CA ILE A 259 10.92 -6.05 -11.62
C ILE A 259 11.75 -7.34 -11.61
N ASP A 260 12.82 -7.32 -10.84
CA ASP A 260 13.65 -8.49 -10.54
C ASP A 260 13.37 -8.95 -9.10
N LEU A 261 12.58 -10.00 -8.94
CA LEU A 261 12.18 -10.51 -7.61
C LEU A 261 13.34 -11.13 -6.83
N ASP A 262 14.43 -11.52 -7.49
CA ASP A 262 15.63 -12.10 -6.84
C ASP A 262 16.54 -11.00 -6.25
N ALA A 263 16.38 -9.75 -6.71
CA ALA A 263 17.14 -8.61 -6.22
C ALA A 263 16.56 -8.04 -4.91
N PRO A 264 17.33 -7.26 -4.14
CA PRO A 264 16.84 -6.55 -2.96
C PRO A 264 15.63 -5.67 -3.27
N PRO A 265 14.64 -5.55 -2.36
CA PRO A 265 13.44 -4.75 -2.58
C PRO A 265 13.74 -3.27 -2.76
N GLY A 266 12.84 -2.59 -3.46
CA GLY A 266 12.95 -1.17 -3.75
C GLY A 266 13.98 -0.86 -4.85
N VAL A 267 14.43 0.37 -4.90
CA VAL A 267 15.38 0.87 -5.91
C VAL A 267 16.82 0.36 -5.73
N ALA A 268 17.08 -0.41 -4.66
CA ALA A 268 18.37 -1.10 -4.46
C ALA A 268 18.66 -2.20 -5.50
N GLY A 269 17.69 -2.54 -6.34
CA GLY A 269 17.88 -3.51 -7.41
C GLY A 269 16.59 -4.11 -7.95
N ARG A 270 15.56 -4.34 -7.13
CA ARG A 270 14.32 -4.99 -7.55
C ARG A 270 13.53 -4.15 -8.55
N LEU A 271 13.41 -2.85 -8.30
CA LEU A 271 12.83 -1.89 -9.24
C LEU A 271 13.89 -1.55 -10.30
N ARG A 272 13.78 -2.16 -11.48
CA ARG A 272 14.61 -1.79 -12.60
C ARG A 272 14.13 -0.47 -13.19
N ILE A 273 14.69 0.62 -12.68
CA ILE A 273 14.38 1.98 -13.11
C ILE A 273 15.26 2.34 -14.31
N VAL A 274 14.68 3.03 -15.28
CA VAL A 274 15.38 3.59 -16.45
C VAL A 274 15.09 5.08 -16.51
N ARG A 275 16.04 5.86 -16.03
CA ARG A 275 16.02 7.33 -16.10
C ARG A 275 16.71 7.75 -17.39
N PRO A 276 16.08 8.61 -18.23
CA PRO A 276 16.62 8.92 -19.55
C PRO A 276 17.88 9.79 -19.48
N SER A 277 18.86 9.45 -20.35
CA SER A 277 20.07 10.27 -20.55
C SER A 277 19.87 11.34 -21.61
N GLU A 278 18.97 11.11 -22.54
CA GLU A 278 18.80 11.95 -23.71
C GLU A 278 17.36 12.45 -23.84
N PRO A 279 17.21 13.71 -24.25
CA PRO A 279 15.90 14.18 -24.68
C PRO A 279 15.45 13.35 -25.87
N ALA A 280 14.25 12.78 -25.80
CA ALA A 280 13.62 12.23 -26.99
C ALA A 280 13.39 13.37 -27.97
N PRO A 281 13.75 13.21 -29.24
CA PRO A 281 13.44 14.22 -30.23
C PRO A 281 11.91 14.31 -30.37
N SER A 282 11.34 15.41 -29.87
CA SER A 282 9.97 15.76 -30.19
C SER A 282 9.98 16.46 -31.56
N PRO A 283 9.43 15.87 -32.60
CA PRO A 283 9.40 16.51 -33.91
C PRO A 283 8.55 17.77 -33.96
N ILE A 284 7.71 18.00 -32.95
CA ILE A 284 6.80 19.14 -32.87
C ILE A 284 7.38 20.28 -32.05
N LEU A 285 8.04 19.99 -30.92
CA LEU A 285 8.50 21.02 -29.99
C LEU A 285 10.00 21.32 -30.08
N GLY A 286 10.77 20.53 -30.85
CA GLY A 286 12.23 20.66 -30.91
C GLY A 286 12.91 20.47 -29.55
N THR A 287 12.17 20.02 -28.56
CA THR A 287 12.56 19.83 -27.17
C THR A 287 12.07 18.47 -26.71
N TRP A 288 12.53 18.08 -25.71
CA TRP A 288 12.54 16.93 -24.88
C TRP A 288 11.15 16.37 -24.50
N ALA A 289 10.88 15.11 -24.82
CA ALA A 289 9.80 14.32 -24.24
C ALA A 289 10.41 13.33 -23.26
N PRO A 290 10.06 13.35 -21.96
CA PRO A 290 10.57 12.41 -20.97
C PRO A 290 10.21 10.98 -21.37
N LEU A 291 11.06 10.01 -21.02
CA LEU A 291 10.72 8.61 -21.13
C LEU A 291 9.76 8.26 -20.01
N THR A 292 8.61 7.68 -20.32
CA THR A 292 7.65 7.23 -19.30
C THR A 292 7.10 5.85 -19.66
N PHE A 293 6.94 5.01 -18.65
CA PHE A 293 6.36 3.67 -18.77
C PHE A 293 4.93 3.67 -18.25
N GLY A 294 4.04 2.93 -18.92
CA GLY A 294 2.65 2.88 -18.48
C GLY A 294 1.81 1.80 -19.15
N PRO A 295 0.57 1.61 -18.69
CA PRO A 295 -0.32 0.55 -19.14
C PRO A 295 -1.02 0.83 -20.47
N LEU A 296 -1.10 2.10 -20.89
CA LEU A 296 -1.88 2.50 -22.06
C LEU A 296 -1.06 2.36 -23.34
N ILE A 297 -1.68 1.79 -24.38
CA ILE A 297 -1.05 1.52 -25.66
C ILE A 297 -1.09 2.75 -26.59
N ASP A 298 -2.01 3.67 -26.35
CA ASP A 298 -2.38 4.74 -27.26
C ASP A 298 -1.93 6.14 -26.79
N VAL A 299 -0.87 6.23 -26.02
CA VAL A 299 -0.33 7.51 -25.55
C VAL A 299 0.72 8.03 -26.52
N VAL A 300 0.30 8.89 -27.45
CA VAL A 300 1.18 9.51 -28.47
C VAL A 300 1.46 10.99 -28.20
N ASN A 301 1.32 11.43 -26.96
CA ASN A 301 1.53 12.81 -26.58
C ASN A 301 2.99 13.23 -26.84
N PRO A 302 3.24 14.30 -27.62
CA PRO A 302 4.59 14.77 -27.90
C PRO A 302 5.37 15.27 -26.68
N ARG A 303 4.68 15.53 -25.57
CA ARG A 303 5.31 15.91 -24.29
C ARG A 303 5.67 14.71 -23.40
N MET A 304 5.11 13.53 -23.70
CA MET A 304 5.35 12.30 -22.97
C MET A 304 5.92 11.25 -23.91
N GLY A 305 7.15 10.82 -23.70
CA GLY A 305 7.78 9.78 -24.50
C GLY A 305 7.34 8.38 -24.05
N SER A 306 6.04 8.10 -24.11
CA SER A 306 5.42 6.93 -23.50
C SER A 306 5.83 5.62 -24.13
N VAL A 307 6.08 4.61 -23.31
CA VAL A 307 6.31 3.21 -23.66
C VAL A 307 5.24 2.35 -23.00
N TYR A 308 4.60 1.50 -23.79
CA TYR A 308 3.69 0.49 -23.24
C TYR A 308 4.47 -0.57 -22.46
N THR A 309 4.15 -0.73 -21.21
CA THR A 309 4.81 -1.68 -20.32
C THR A 309 3.77 -2.59 -19.67
N PRO A 310 3.70 -3.88 -20.08
CA PRO A 310 2.72 -4.84 -19.56
C PRO A 310 2.75 -4.99 -18.04
N LEU A 311 3.91 -4.80 -17.43
CA LEU A 311 4.14 -4.86 -15.98
C LEU A 311 3.11 -4.04 -15.17
N PHE A 312 2.62 -2.92 -15.71
CA PHE A 312 1.64 -2.07 -15.01
C PHE A 312 0.26 -2.73 -14.86
N HIS A 313 0.02 -3.84 -15.56
CA HIS A 313 -1.16 -4.70 -15.39
C HIS A 313 -0.91 -5.89 -14.46
N GLU A 314 0.31 -6.09 -14.01
CA GLU A 314 0.73 -7.24 -13.20
C GLU A 314 0.89 -6.87 -11.72
N ALA A 315 0.49 -7.76 -10.82
CA ALA A 315 0.76 -7.62 -9.38
C ALA A 315 2.25 -7.52 -9.07
N ARG A 316 3.11 -8.07 -9.95
CA ARG A 316 4.57 -8.05 -9.85
C ARG A 316 5.15 -6.63 -9.72
N LEU A 317 4.51 -5.60 -10.31
CA LEU A 317 4.90 -4.21 -10.11
C LEU A 317 4.94 -3.83 -8.63
N CYS A 318 3.91 -4.22 -7.89
CA CYS A 318 3.79 -3.90 -6.46
C CYS A 318 4.79 -4.68 -5.60
N ALA A 319 5.18 -5.90 -6.03
CA ALA A 319 6.20 -6.72 -5.38
C ALA A 319 7.57 -6.04 -5.33
N GLY A 320 7.80 -5.03 -6.15
CA GLY A 320 9.00 -4.19 -6.10
C GLY A 320 9.31 -3.67 -4.69
N CYS A 321 8.25 -3.31 -3.92
CA CYS A 321 8.36 -2.82 -2.55
C CYS A 321 7.54 -3.67 -1.55
N HIS A 322 6.41 -4.27 -1.97
CA HIS A 322 5.48 -5.00 -1.11
C HIS A 322 5.78 -6.50 -0.99
N GLU A 323 7.04 -6.87 -1.17
CA GLU A 323 7.57 -8.19 -0.90
C GLU A 323 8.97 -8.06 -0.31
N GLN A 324 9.13 -8.43 0.95
CA GLN A 324 10.42 -8.34 1.66
C GLN A 324 10.68 -9.59 2.47
N GLN A 325 11.81 -10.19 2.20
CA GLN A 325 12.46 -11.17 3.04
C GLN A 325 13.85 -10.64 3.38
N GLN A 326 14.31 -10.85 4.59
CA GLN A 326 15.58 -10.29 5.05
C GLN A 326 16.41 -11.29 5.86
N ASP A 327 17.70 -11.07 5.92
CA ASP A 327 18.57 -11.68 6.90
C ASP A 327 18.31 -11.08 8.29
N VAL A 328 18.80 -11.72 9.34
CA VAL A 328 18.77 -11.12 10.68
C VAL A 328 19.71 -9.92 10.70
N LEU A 329 19.14 -8.74 11.01
CA LEU A 329 19.89 -7.47 11.04
C LEU A 329 20.52 -7.19 12.42
N VAL A 330 20.17 -7.97 13.45
CA VAL A 330 20.70 -7.81 14.82
C VAL A 330 22.12 -8.33 14.88
N ALA A 331 23.08 -7.44 15.10
CA ALA A 331 24.50 -7.78 15.13
C ALA A 331 24.83 -8.85 16.17
N GLY A 332 25.50 -9.92 15.74
CA GLY A 332 25.89 -11.04 16.61
C GLY A 332 24.78 -11.99 17.02
N ALA A 333 23.54 -11.75 16.60
CA ALA A 333 22.47 -12.70 16.81
C ALA A 333 22.57 -13.85 15.79
N ALA A 334 22.44 -15.10 16.30
CA ALA A 334 22.31 -16.28 15.45
C ALA A 334 20.85 -16.69 15.39
N ALA A 335 20.33 -16.89 14.19
CA ALA A 335 18.99 -17.42 13.97
C ALA A 335 19.05 -18.66 13.09
N ASP A 336 18.17 -19.62 13.35
CA ASP A 336 17.99 -20.76 12.47
C ASP A 336 17.11 -20.35 11.29
N MET A 337 17.76 -19.97 10.21
CA MET A 337 17.09 -19.54 8.98
C MET A 337 16.65 -20.73 8.11
N SER A 338 17.01 -21.97 8.47
CA SER A 338 16.70 -23.17 7.67
C SER A 338 15.20 -23.49 7.60
N ARG A 339 14.44 -22.92 8.50
CA ARG A 339 12.97 -23.08 8.55
C ARG A 339 12.20 -22.17 7.57
N TRP A 340 12.89 -21.20 6.97
CA TRP A 340 12.28 -20.24 6.05
C TRP A 340 12.59 -20.57 4.59
N PRO A 341 11.66 -20.30 3.66
CA PRO A 341 11.98 -20.32 2.25
C PRO A 341 13.19 -19.42 1.99
N ASP A 342 14.07 -19.86 1.12
CA ASP A 342 15.27 -19.10 0.71
C ASP A 342 16.23 -18.73 1.86
N GLY A 343 16.04 -19.28 3.07
CA GLY A 343 16.86 -19.00 4.23
C GLY A 343 16.79 -17.58 4.75
N ARG A 344 15.67 -16.87 4.54
CA ARG A 344 15.46 -15.48 4.94
C ARG A 344 14.18 -15.31 5.73
N LEU A 345 14.17 -14.38 6.70
CA LEU A 345 12.96 -14.05 7.47
C LEU A 345 11.88 -13.45 6.57
N PRO A 346 10.66 -13.98 6.59
CA PRO A 346 9.53 -13.38 5.89
C PRO A 346 9.02 -12.16 6.66
N ILE A 347 9.18 -10.98 6.09
CA ILE A 347 8.72 -9.73 6.70
C ILE A 347 7.43 -9.28 6.02
N HIS A 348 7.51 -8.67 4.86
CA HIS A 348 6.35 -8.32 4.04
C HIS A 348 6.17 -9.39 2.97
N THR A 349 5.12 -10.17 3.06
CA THR A 349 4.88 -11.29 2.14
C THR A 349 3.57 -11.14 1.36
N THR A 350 3.12 -9.89 1.19
CA THR A 350 1.83 -9.59 0.56
C THR A 350 1.73 -10.12 -0.87
N TYR A 351 2.82 -10.02 -1.64
CA TYR A 351 2.86 -10.55 -3.01
C TYR A 351 2.85 -12.09 -3.01
N THR A 352 3.70 -12.73 -2.21
CA THR A 352 3.73 -14.20 -2.06
C THR A 352 2.36 -14.75 -1.60
N GLU A 353 1.69 -14.07 -0.69
CA GLU A 353 0.35 -14.42 -0.21
C GLU A 353 -0.68 -14.37 -1.35
N TRP A 354 -0.63 -13.29 -2.17
CA TRP A 354 -1.48 -13.14 -3.34
C TRP A 354 -1.15 -14.16 -4.43
N GLU A 355 0.13 -14.41 -4.70
CA GLU A 355 0.59 -15.35 -5.71
C GLU A 355 0.08 -16.77 -5.45
N ALA A 356 0.01 -17.16 -4.17
CA ALA A 356 -0.54 -18.45 -3.72
C ALA A 356 -2.07 -18.46 -3.65
N SER A 357 -2.75 -17.34 -3.87
CA SER A 357 -4.20 -17.22 -3.72
C SER A 357 -4.97 -17.58 -5.00
N PRO A 358 -6.27 -17.89 -4.88
CA PRO A 358 -7.15 -18.09 -6.04
C PRO A 358 -7.32 -16.83 -6.91
N MET A 359 -6.89 -15.65 -6.46
CA MET A 359 -6.99 -14.40 -7.19
C MET A 359 -5.87 -14.21 -8.22
N ASN A 360 -4.79 -14.95 -8.11
CA ASN A 360 -3.74 -15.00 -9.11
C ASN A 360 -4.16 -15.82 -10.34
N PRO A 361 -3.98 -15.33 -11.59
CA PRO A 361 -3.60 -13.96 -11.99
C PRO A 361 -4.80 -13.04 -12.25
N SER A 362 -6.04 -13.50 -12.02
CA SER A 362 -7.28 -12.87 -12.49
C SER A 362 -7.58 -11.51 -11.83
N ALA A 363 -7.10 -11.28 -10.62
CA ALA A 363 -7.28 -10.04 -9.87
C ALA A 363 -5.93 -9.56 -9.30
N PRO A 364 -5.07 -8.90 -10.10
CA PRO A 364 -3.84 -8.31 -9.61
C PRO A 364 -4.13 -7.17 -8.63
N CYS A 365 -3.12 -6.73 -7.89
CA CYS A 365 -3.22 -5.71 -6.83
C CYS A 365 -3.96 -4.44 -7.30
N GLN A 366 -3.69 -4.02 -8.54
CA GLN A 366 -4.31 -2.85 -9.16
C GLN A 366 -5.84 -2.99 -9.30
N SER A 367 -6.38 -4.20 -9.32
CA SER A 367 -7.83 -4.41 -9.45
C SER A 367 -8.62 -3.85 -8.27
N CYS A 368 -8.04 -3.89 -7.07
CA CYS A 368 -8.66 -3.42 -5.83
C CYS A 368 -8.07 -2.09 -5.35
N HIS A 369 -6.73 -1.97 -5.37
CA HIS A 369 -6.02 -0.81 -4.81
C HIS A 369 -5.93 0.39 -5.77
N MET A 370 -6.14 0.16 -7.06
CA MET A 370 -6.24 1.17 -8.12
C MET A 370 -7.52 0.93 -8.93
N PRO A 371 -8.70 1.16 -8.34
CA PRO A 371 -9.97 0.82 -8.99
C PRO A 371 -10.17 1.58 -10.30
N PRO A 372 -10.95 1.02 -11.25
CA PRO A 372 -11.31 1.73 -12.46
C PRO A 372 -12.05 3.04 -12.16
N MET A 373 -11.80 4.06 -12.96
CA MET A 373 -12.46 5.37 -12.90
C MET A 373 -13.46 5.51 -14.06
N PRO A 374 -14.71 5.06 -13.92
CA PRO A 374 -15.65 5.01 -15.06
C PRO A 374 -16.07 6.38 -15.59
N GLY A 375 -15.88 7.43 -14.81
CA GLY A 375 -16.16 8.82 -15.20
C GLY A 375 -14.99 9.57 -15.83
N VAL A 376 -13.81 8.92 -15.96
CA VAL A 376 -12.60 9.53 -16.50
C VAL A 376 -12.20 8.79 -17.78
N GLY A 377 -12.40 9.45 -18.91
CA GLY A 377 -12.09 8.91 -20.24
C GLY A 377 -10.64 9.20 -20.69
N ASN A 378 -9.96 10.13 -20.04
CA ASN A 378 -8.60 10.54 -20.37
C ASN A 378 -7.71 10.61 -19.12
N ALA A 379 -6.47 10.18 -19.25
CA ALA A 379 -5.49 10.29 -18.16
C ALA A 379 -5.02 11.74 -17.94
N ALA A 380 -5.07 12.59 -18.96
CA ALA A 380 -4.87 14.02 -18.88
C ALA A 380 -6.22 14.72 -18.86
N ASP A 381 -6.54 15.37 -17.75
CA ASP A 381 -7.84 16.01 -17.50
C ASP A 381 -7.67 17.48 -17.12
N LEU A 382 -7.24 18.27 -18.09
CA LEU A 382 -7.10 19.72 -17.95
C LEU A 382 -8.47 20.37 -17.78
N HIS A 383 -8.55 21.36 -16.89
CA HIS A 383 -9.82 22.01 -16.55
C HIS A 383 -10.11 23.28 -17.35
N ASN A 384 -9.37 23.58 -18.40
CA ASN A 384 -9.72 24.70 -19.25
C ASN A 384 -9.97 24.24 -20.69
N GLU A 385 -11.05 24.73 -21.26
CA GLU A 385 -11.52 24.32 -22.60
C GLU A 385 -10.43 24.50 -23.68
N PHE A 386 -9.55 25.49 -23.55
CA PHE A 386 -8.49 25.71 -24.50
C PHE A 386 -7.40 24.63 -24.41
N GLU A 387 -7.01 24.24 -23.22
CA GLU A 387 -6.03 23.19 -22.99
C GLU A 387 -6.60 21.82 -23.36
N ASP A 388 -7.87 21.57 -23.05
CA ASP A 388 -8.59 20.37 -23.44
C ASP A 388 -8.66 20.22 -24.96
N VAL A 389 -8.97 21.29 -25.70
CA VAL A 389 -8.97 21.30 -27.16
C VAL A 389 -7.57 21.10 -27.72
N MET A 390 -6.57 21.75 -27.15
CA MET A 390 -5.16 21.58 -27.59
C MET A 390 -4.63 20.18 -27.37
N ILE A 391 -4.96 19.57 -26.25
CA ILE A 391 -4.57 18.19 -25.96
C ILE A 391 -5.42 17.22 -26.74
N GLY A 392 -6.71 17.46 -26.86
CA GLY A 392 -7.65 16.64 -27.63
C GLY A 392 -7.24 16.48 -29.10
N SER A 393 -6.73 17.58 -29.69
CA SER A 393 -6.38 17.57 -31.11
C SER A 393 -4.98 17.01 -31.44
N ILE A 394 -4.07 16.92 -30.48
CA ILE A 394 -2.65 16.61 -30.80
C ILE A 394 -2.12 15.42 -30.03
N ALA A 395 -2.68 15.14 -28.85
CA ALA A 395 -1.99 14.33 -27.87
C ALA A 395 -2.83 13.25 -27.24
N ALA A 396 -3.80 12.73 -27.97
CA ALA A 396 -4.60 11.65 -27.43
C ALA A 396 -5.57 12.06 -26.33
N GLY A 397 -6.20 13.20 -26.47
CA GLY A 397 -7.43 13.53 -25.76
C GLY A 397 -8.62 12.65 -26.15
N TRP A 398 -8.35 11.40 -26.54
CA TRP A 398 -9.41 10.46 -26.87
C TRP A 398 -10.20 10.07 -25.63
N GLU A 399 -11.51 10.06 -25.74
CA GLU A 399 -12.33 9.40 -24.76
C GLU A 399 -12.13 7.89 -24.85
N ARG A 400 -11.49 7.33 -23.84
CA ARG A 400 -11.32 5.89 -23.68
C ARG A 400 -12.58 5.26 -23.09
N PRO A 401 -12.78 3.96 -23.30
CA PRO A 401 -13.87 3.23 -22.66
C PRO A 401 -13.87 3.40 -21.14
N PRO A 402 -15.06 3.43 -20.50
CA PRO A 402 -15.19 3.55 -19.05
C PRO A 402 -14.29 2.53 -18.31
N GLY A 403 -13.50 3.02 -17.37
CA GLY A 403 -12.61 2.19 -16.55
C GLY A 403 -11.26 1.86 -17.18
N ALA A 404 -10.93 2.40 -18.35
CA ALA A 404 -9.59 2.30 -18.91
C ALA A 404 -8.55 3.08 -18.10
N VAL A 405 -8.95 4.17 -17.48
CA VAL A 405 -8.13 4.94 -16.52
C VAL A 405 -8.38 4.44 -15.11
N ARG A 406 -7.31 4.35 -14.32
CA ARG A 406 -7.37 3.84 -12.95
C ARG A 406 -7.03 4.91 -11.93
N ALA A 407 -7.72 4.86 -10.80
CA ALA A 407 -7.44 5.69 -9.64
C ALA A 407 -6.05 5.39 -9.06
N HIS A 408 -5.40 6.42 -8.52
CA HIS A 408 -4.11 6.32 -7.87
C HIS A 408 -4.24 6.49 -6.34
N THR A 409 -5.23 5.82 -5.76
CA THR A 409 -5.62 5.96 -4.36
C THR A 409 -4.88 5.02 -3.42
N TRP A 410 -4.53 3.82 -3.88
CA TRP A 410 -3.91 2.73 -3.08
C TRP A 410 -4.60 2.56 -1.71
N TYR A 411 -5.91 2.46 -1.72
CA TYR A 411 -6.71 2.31 -0.51
C TYR A 411 -6.21 1.20 0.41
N GLY A 412 -6.22 1.50 1.70
CA GLY A 412 -5.75 0.60 2.74
C GLY A 412 -6.19 1.06 4.13
N PRO A 413 -5.61 0.50 5.20
CA PRO A 413 -6.02 0.80 6.58
C PRO A 413 -5.86 2.27 6.97
N ARG A 414 -4.98 3.02 6.31
CA ARG A 414 -4.75 4.44 6.60
C ARG A 414 -5.76 5.39 5.97
N GLN A 415 -6.71 4.84 5.21
CA GLN A 415 -7.79 5.59 4.55
C GLN A 415 -9.12 4.94 4.91
N PRO A 416 -9.55 5.05 6.18
CA PRO A 416 -10.77 4.39 6.67
C PRO A 416 -12.02 4.83 5.93
N GLU A 417 -12.04 6.07 5.41
CA GLU A 417 -13.12 6.63 4.58
C GLU A 417 -13.33 5.87 3.26
N SER A 418 -12.32 5.15 2.78
CA SER A 418 -12.46 4.32 1.57
C SER A 418 -13.43 3.14 1.75
N GLY A 419 -13.70 2.74 2.99
CA GLY A 419 -14.50 1.57 3.32
C GLY A 419 -13.82 0.23 3.02
N MET A 420 -12.58 0.22 2.50
CA MET A 420 -11.90 -1.01 2.09
C MET A 420 -11.70 -2.00 3.25
N LEU A 421 -11.42 -1.50 4.46
CA LEU A 421 -11.31 -2.33 5.65
C LEU A 421 -12.59 -3.14 5.91
N GLY A 422 -13.76 -2.53 5.72
CA GLY A 422 -15.05 -3.19 5.90
C GLY A 422 -15.34 -4.30 4.89
N LEU A 423 -14.58 -4.36 3.78
CA LEU A 423 -14.69 -5.41 2.76
C LEU A 423 -13.72 -6.57 3.01
N ALA A 424 -12.75 -6.42 3.94
CA ALA A 424 -11.67 -7.36 4.09
C ALA A 424 -12.04 -8.60 4.90
N ALA A 425 -12.88 -8.44 5.92
CA ALA A 425 -13.22 -9.53 6.83
C ALA A 425 -14.73 -9.65 7.08
N GLY A 426 -15.19 -10.87 7.23
CA GLY A 426 -16.53 -11.19 7.72
C GLY A 426 -16.47 -11.65 9.18
N VAL A 427 -17.44 -11.26 9.99
CA VAL A 427 -17.62 -11.74 11.37
C VAL A 427 -18.97 -12.40 11.50
N GLY A 428 -18.99 -13.70 11.78
CA GLY A 428 -20.20 -14.49 12.04
C GLY A 428 -20.30 -14.86 13.51
N VAL A 429 -21.49 -14.83 14.09
CA VAL A 429 -21.76 -15.21 15.48
C VAL A 429 -22.85 -16.27 15.51
N VAL A 430 -22.59 -17.34 16.23
CA VAL A 430 -23.59 -18.38 16.55
C VAL A 430 -23.70 -18.47 18.07
N THR A 431 -24.91 -18.38 18.58
CA THR A 431 -25.18 -18.38 20.03
C THR A 431 -25.98 -19.61 20.47
N THR A 432 -25.75 -20.05 21.69
CA THR A 432 -26.55 -21.07 22.36
C THR A 432 -26.76 -20.66 23.83
N LEU A 433 -28.01 -20.65 24.26
CA LEU A 433 -28.37 -20.37 25.66
C LEU A 433 -28.79 -21.68 26.34
N THR A 434 -28.06 -22.11 27.37
CA THR A 434 -28.33 -23.31 28.13
C THR A 434 -28.13 -23.07 29.61
N GLU A 435 -29.18 -23.32 30.41
CA GLU A 435 -29.12 -23.25 31.90
C GLU A 435 -28.46 -21.97 32.46
N GLY A 436 -28.75 -20.82 31.87
CA GLY A 436 -28.19 -19.53 32.31
C GLY A 436 -26.77 -19.25 31.81
N THR A 437 -26.23 -20.09 30.93
CA THR A 437 -24.96 -19.87 30.24
C THR A 437 -25.22 -19.54 28.77
N LEU A 438 -24.78 -18.37 28.33
CA LEU A 438 -24.74 -17.99 26.92
C LEU A 438 -23.37 -18.37 26.36
N THR A 439 -23.36 -19.25 25.39
CA THR A 439 -22.16 -19.60 24.63
C THR A 439 -22.21 -18.92 23.26
N ALA A 440 -21.14 -18.23 22.88
CA ALA A 440 -20.96 -17.60 21.58
C ALA A 440 -19.78 -18.22 20.85
N SER A 441 -20.02 -18.77 19.67
CA SER A 441 -18.98 -19.15 18.71
C SER A 441 -18.86 -18.06 17.67
N VAL A 442 -17.70 -17.40 17.60
CA VAL A 442 -17.46 -16.25 16.73
C VAL A 442 -16.44 -16.64 15.68
N THR A 443 -16.83 -16.54 14.41
CA THR A 443 -15.96 -16.86 13.28
C THR A 443 -15.54 -15.59 12.58
N VAL A 444 -14.23 -15.36 12.45
CA VAL A 444 -13.65 -14.32 11.59
C VAL A 444 -13.17 -14.99 10.32
N THR A 445 -13.53 -14.44 9.16
CA THR A 445 -13.17 -14.97 7.85
C THR A 445 -12.55 -13.88 6.99
N ASN A 446 -11.45 -14.19 6.31
CA ASN A 446 -10.91 -13.35 5.25
C ASN A 446 -11.78 -13.53 4.00
N VAL A 447 -12.60 -12.52 3.66
CA VAL A 447 -13.62 -12.65 2.60
C VAL A 447 -13.32 -11.82 1.35
N GLY A 448 -12.44 -10.84 1.42
CA GLY A 448 -12.20 -9.87 0.35
C GLY A 448 -10.80 -9.93 -0.26
N PRO A 449 -9.74 -9.74 0.53
CA PRO A 449 -8.38 -9.66 0.03
C PRO A 449 -7.86 -10.94 -0.62
N GLY A 450 -7.04 -10.77 -1.66
CA GLY A 450 -6.24 -11.86 -2.24
C GLY A 450 -4.96 -12.17 -1.46
N HIS A 451 -4.81 -11.65 -0.27
CA HIS A 451 -3.66 -11.82 0.62
C HIS A 451 -4.12 -12.04 2.06
N ALA A 452 -3.22 -12.34 2.96
CA ALA A 452 -3.54 -12.52 4.38
C ALA A 452 -4.12 -11.24 5.03
N ILE A 453 -4.85 -11.41 6.12
CA ILE A 453 -5.28 -10.33 7.00
C ILE A 453 -4.81 -10.59 8.45
N PRO A 454 -4.09 -9.61 9.06
CA PRO A 454 -3.47 -8.43 8.46
C PRO A 454 -2.32 -8.81 7.51
N THR A 455 -1.87 -7.88 6.67
CA THR A 455 -0.71 -8.06 5.79
C THR A 455 0.19 -6.82 5.79
N GLY A 456 1.33 -6.89 5.12
CA GLY A 456 2.35 -5.84 5.06
C GLY A 456 3.23 -5.83 6.30
N GLU A 457 3.38 -4.68 6.95
CA GLU A 457 4.23 -4.55 8.15
C GLU A 457 3.76 -5.47 9.29
N PRO A 458 4.63 -6.35 9.83
CA PRO A 458 4.26 -7.33 10.87
C PRO A 458 3.83 -6.73 12.21
N LEU A 459 3.95 -5.42 12.40
CA LEU A 459 3.43 -4.73 13.58
C LEU A 459 1.90 -4.62 13.57
N ARG A 460 1.25 -4.84 12.43
CA ARG A 460 -0.22 -4.81 12.30
C ARG A 460 -0.87 -6.00 12.96
N VAL A 461 -1.96 -5.73 13.69
CA VAL A 461 -2.74 -6.76 14.38
C VAL A 461 -4.23 -6.59 14.11
N LEU A 462 -4.97 -7.71 14.10
CA LEU A 462 -6.43 -7.71 14.21
C LEU A 462 -6.82 -8.18 15.59
N LEU A 463 -7.77 -7.50 16.22
CA LEU A 463 -8.27 -7.78 17.56
C LEU A 463 -9.78 -8.01 17.47
N LEU A 464 -10.21 -9.21 17.79
CA LEU A 464 -11.62 -9.54 17.96
C LEU A 464 -12.00 -9.29 19.42
N LEU A 465 -13.00 -8.46 19.65
CA LEU A 465 -13.60 -8.24 20.97
C LEU A 465 -15.01 -8.82 20.98
N VAL A 466 -15.32 -9.60 22.00
CA VAL A 466 -16.63 -10.23 22.16
C VAL A 466 -17.25 -9.82 23.49
N THR A 467 -18.43 -9.21 23.42
CA THR A 467 -19.19 -8.78 24.59
C THR A 467 -20.63 -9.30 24.50
N ALA A 468 -21.27 -9.47 25.64
CA ALA A 468 -22.67 -9.83 25.68
C ALA A 468 -23.46 -8.86 26.56
N THR A 469 -24.72 -8.64 26.22
CA THR A 469 -25.64 -7.76 26.96
C THR A 469 -27.00 -8.40 27.14
N CYS A 470 -27.69 -7.95 28.17
CA CYS A 470 -29.09 -8.29 28.42
C CYS A 470 -29.85 -7.01 28.75
N ASP A 471 -30.86 -6.68 27.96
CA ASP A 471 -31.61 -5.42 28.08
C ASP A 471 -30.69 -4.17 28.14
N GLY A 472 -29.56 -4.23 27.38
CA GLY A 472 -28.54 -3.18 27.36
C GLY A 472 -27.54 -3.20 28.52
N ALA A 473 -27.73 -4.05 29.53
CA ALA A 473 -26.75 -4.24 30.62
C ALA A 473 -25.69 -5.28 30.23
N PRO A 474 -24.40 -5.06 30.51
CA PRO A 474 -23.35 -6.03 30.18
C PRO A 474 -23.51 -7.32 30.98
N LEU A 475 -23.30 -8.44 30.32
CA LEU A 475 -23.22 -9.76 30.94
C LEU A 475 -21.77 -10.11 31.28
N PRO A 476 -21.49 -10.63 32.49
CA PRO A 476 -20.15 -11.03 32.86
C PRO A 476 -19.70 -12.26 32.04
N ALA A 477 -18.50 -12.19 31.50
CA ALA A 477 -17.86 -13.36 30.89
C ALA A 477 -17.51 -14.40 31.96
N THR A 478 -17.58 -15.68 31.59
CA THR A 478 -17.32 -16.80 32.49
C THR A 478 -16.26 -17.76 31.96
N GLY A 479 -15.80 -17.58 30.72
CA GLY A 479 -14.78 -18.42 30.09
C GLY A 479 -14.66 -18.18 28.60
N GLY A 480 -13.80 -18.95 27.98
CA GLY A 480 -13.54 -18.91 26.55
C GLY A 480 -12.22 -18.24 26.16
N ASP A 481 -12.00 -18.12 24.87
CA ASP A 481 -10.79 -17.53 24.31
C ASP A 481 -10.65 -16.05 24.68
N VAL A 482 -9.42 -15.58 24.71
CA VAL A 482 -9.08 -14.20 25.07
C VAL A 482 -8.24 -13.52 24.00
N VAL A 483 -8.26 -12.19 24.00
CA VAL A 483 -7.30 -11.38 23.24
C VAL A 483 -5.91 -11.66 23.82
N PRO A 484 -4.94 -12.06 22.98
CA PRO A 484 -3.59 -12.34 23.44
C PRO A 484 -2.83 -11.06 23.82
N ASP A 485 -1.61 -11.21 24.32
CA ASP A 485 -0.77 -10.13 24.83
C ASP A 485 -0.46 -9.03 23.79
N PHE A 486 -0.45 -9.32 22.52
CA PHE A 486 -0.29 -8.30 21.48
C PHE A 486 -1.51 -7.34 21.37
N GLY A 487 -2.62 -7.64 22.01
CA GLY A 487 -3.70 -6.67 22.28
C GLY A 487 -3.32 -5.61 23.30
N GLY A 488 -2.14 -5.75 23.88
CA GLY A 488 -1.55 -4.86 24.86
C GLY A 488 -1.93 -5.18 26.30
N ALA A 489 -0.91 -5.21 27.15
CA ALA A 489 -1.03 -5.19 28.60
C ALA A 489 -0.19 -4.04 29.14
N LEU A 490 -0.66 -3.32 30.16
CA LEU A 490 0.15 -2.31 30.83
C LEU A 490 1.15 -2.96 31.79
N ASP A 491 0.76 -4.07 32.40
CA ASP A 491 1.59 -4.85 33.31
C ASP A 491 1.00 -6.25 33.51
N THR A 492 1.81 -7.20 33.97
CA THR A 492 1.42 -8.58 34.23
C THR A 492 1.95 -9.07 35.56
N ARG A 493 1.20 -9.99 36.23
CA ARG A 493 1.61 -10.67 37.45
C ARG A 493 1.33 -12.16 37.33
N ALA A 494 2.32 -12.98 37.67
CA ALA A 494 2.16 -14.42 37.70
C ALA A 494 1.43 -14.90 38.98
N ALA A 495 0.91 -16.13 38.91
CA ALA A 495 0.33 -16.76 40.11
C ALA A 495 1.36 -16.84 41.24
N GLY A 496 0.94 -16.43 42.46
CA GLY A 496 1.79 -16.39 43.64
C GLY A 496 2.44 -15.03 43.92
N GLU A 497 2.35 -14.07 43.01
CA GLU A 497 2.65 -12.68 43.30
C GLU A 497 1.48 -11.99 44.02
N ASP A 498 1.77 -10.86 44.67
CA ASP A 498 0.71 -10.05 45.32
C ASP A 498 -0.04 -9.25 44.24
N TRP A 499 -1.18 -9.75 43.80
CA TRP A 499 -2.01 -9.14 42.75
C TRP A 499 -2.71 -7.83 43.19
N GLU A 500 -2.53 -7.42 44.43
CA GLU A 500 -2.97 -6.09 44.90
C GLU A 500 -1.88 -5.03 44.77
N VAL A 501 -0.69 -5.37 44.33
CA VAL A 501 0.44 -4.44 44.14
C VAL A 501 0.67 -4.19 42.67
N TRP A 502 0.30 -2.99 42.18
CA TRP A 502 0.38 -2.59 40.79
C TRP A 502 0.96 -1.17 40.66
N PRO A 503 2.29 -1.02 40.58
CA PRO A 503 2.90 0.29 40.38
C PRO A 503 2.35 0.98 39.13
N GLY A 504 2.02 2.27 39.28
CA GLY A 504 1.48 3.07 38.18
C GLY A 504 0.03 2.73 37.79
N ALA A 505 -0.71 1.97 38.60
CA ALA A 505 -2.12 1.75 38.36
C ALA A 505 -2.95 3.03 38.63
N ALA A 506 -4.06 3.16 37.92
CA ALA A 506 -5.02 4.24 38.04
C ALA A 506 -6.42 3.69 38.35
N VAL A 507 -7.23 4.53 39.00
CA VAL A 507 -8.66 4.22 39.20
C VAL A 507 -9.32 4.06 37.80
N GLY A 508 -10.02 2.96 37.63
CA GLY A 508 -10.65 2.59 36.38
C GLY A 508 -9.89 1.54 35.58
N ASP A 509 -8.61 1.27 35.89
CA ASP A 509 -7.88 0.15 35.29
C ASP A 509 -8.61 -1.17 35.53
N VAL A 510 -8.50 -2.08 34.61
CA VAL A 510 -9.09 -3.42 34.65
C VAL A 510 -7.98 -4.44 34.79
N LEU A 511 -8.13 -5.31 35.79
CA LEU A 511 -7.27 -6.46 36.01
C LEU A 511 -8.02 -7.72 35.57
N ARG A 512 -7.48 -8.40 34.55
CA ARG A 512 -8.03 -9.66 34.01
C ARG A 512 -7.17 -10.82 34.42
N VAL A 513 -7.82 -11.94 34.74
CA VAL A 513 -7.12 -13.17 35.07
C VAL A 513 -7.35 -14.18 33.95
N VAL A 514 -6.28 -14.80 33.49
CA VAL A 514 -6.30 -15.84 32.48
C VAL A 514 -5.70 -17.14 33.03
N ARG A 515 -6.11 -18.27 32.43
CA ARG A 515 -5.56 -19.59 32.70
C ARG A 515 -4.87 -20.13 31.46
N ARG A 516 -3.61 -20.55 31.62
CA ARG A 516 -2.81 -21.23 30.61
C ARG A 516 -3.03 -22.74 30.71
N THR A 517 -3.45 -23.36 29.62
CA THR A 517 -3.73 -24.79 29.60
C THR A 517 -2.49 -25.64 29.33
N GLY A 518 -1.36 -25.03 28.92
CA GLY A 518 -0.17 -25.72 28.44
C GLY A 518 -0.31 -26.25 27.00
N ALA A 519 -1.48 -26.04 26.39
CA ALA A 519 -1.72 -26.35 24.99
C ALA A 519 -1.44 -25.12 24.12
N TRP A 520 -1.31 -25.35 22.82
CA TRP A 520 -1.14 -24.32 21.80
C TRP A 520 -2.28 -24.43 20.79
N HIS A 521 -2.75 -23.29 20.29
CA HIS A 521 -3.64 -23.31 19.13
C HIS A 521 -2.92 -23.92 17.95
N ASP A 522 -3.54 -24.87 17.28
CA ASP A 522 -2.97 -25.54 16.13
C ASP A 522 -3.24 -24.73 14.86
N TYR A 523 -2.22 -24.02 14.40
CA TYR A 523 -2.22 -23.29 13.13
C TYR A 523 -1.43 -24.02 12.04
N THR A 524 -1.13 -25.30 12.20
CA THR A 524 -0.50 -26.10 11.15
C THR A 524 -1.36 -26.08 9.90
N GLY A 525 -0.79 -25.57 8.81
CA GLY A 525 -1.55 -25.37 7.57
C GLY A 525 -1.99 -23.91 7.33
N TYR A 526 -1.97 -23.06 8.33
CA TYR A 526 -2.28 -21.63 8.19
C TYR A 526 -1.04 -20.82 7.79
N GLY A 527 -1.30 -19.73 7.08
CA GLY A 527 -0.27 -18.82 6.60
C GLY A 527 0.45 -19.34 5.35
N PRO A 528 1.20 -18.46 4.64
CA PRO A 528 1.88 -18.80 3.39
C PRO A 528 2.96 -19.86 3.55
N PHE A 529 3.35 -20.17 4.77
CA PHE A 529 4.33 -21.22 5.11
C PHE A 529 3.68 -22.43 5.78
N GLY A 530 2.41 -22.69 5.50
CA GLY A 530 1.58 -23.76 6.07
C GLY A 530 1.96 -25.20 5.71
N ASP A 531 3.16 -25.44 5.24
CA ASP A 531 3.68 -26.73 4.79
C ASP A 531 4.28 -27.61 5.91
N GLY A 532 3.99 -27.29 7.16
CA GLY A 532 4.50 -28.04 8.32
C GLY A 532 5.90 -27.63 8.80
N ARG A 533 6.51 -26.59 8.20
CA ARG A 533 7.82 -26.07 8.62
C ARG A 533 7.79 -25.40 9.98
N PHE A 534 6.62 -25.06 10.48
CA PHE A 534 6.46 -24.56 11.82
C PHE A 534 6.02 -25.67 12.77
N SER A 535 6.66 -25.79 13.93
CA SER A 535 6.02 -26.51 15.04
C SER A 535 4.77 -25.77 15.48
N ALA A 536 3.85 -26.45 16.15
CA ALA A 536 2.66 -25.82 16.74
C ALA A 536 3.06 -24.62 17.64
N GLU A 537 4.15 -24.77 18.40
CA GLU A 537 4.70 -23.68 19.24
C GLU A 537 5.17 -22.46 18.44
N ALA A 538 5.75 -22.66 17.27
CA ALA A 538 6.23 -21.56 16.43
C ALA A 538 5.10 -20.89 15.64
N LYS A 539 4.05 -21.60 15.29
CA LYS A 539 2.88 -21.04 14.59
C LYS A 539 1.77 -20.58 15.52
N GLY A 540 1.71 -21.18 16.72
CA GLY A 540 0.60 -21.02 17.62
C GLY A 540 0.80 -19.93 18.65
N LEU A 541 -0.32 -19.51 19.18
CA LEU A 541 -0.39 -18.78 20.44
C LEU A 541 -0.70 -19.79 21.56
N PRO A 542 -0.23 -19.55 22.80
CA PRO A 542 -0.65 -20.39 23.93
C PRO A 542 -2.16 -20.30 24.08
N VAL A 543 -2.79 -21.45 24.36
CA VAL A 543 -4.22 -21.49 24.66
C VAL A 543 -4.43 -20.89 26.06
N GLU A 544 -4.92 -19.68 26.09
CA GLU A 544 -5.29 -18.95 27.29
C GLU A 544 -6.81 -18.80 27.33
N THR A 545 -7.40 -19.01 28.50
CA THR A 545 -8.83 -18.89 28.71
C THR A 545 -9.15 -17.83 29.76
N TYR A 546 -10.24 -17.13 29.56
CA TYR A 546 -10.77 -16.15 30.50
C TYR A 546 -11.17 -16.80 31.82
N VAL A 547 -10.78 -16.18 32.95
CA VAL A 547 -11.17 -16.62 34.30
C VAL A 547 -12.06 -15.59 34.97
N GLY A 548 -11.73 -14.31 34.87
CA GLY A 548 -12.50 -13.22 35.45
C GLY A 548 -11.74 -11.90 35.40
N GLU A 549 -12.42 -10.82 35.83
CA GLU A 549 -11.83 -9.50 35.92
C GLU A 549 -12.33 -8.73 37.14
N SER A 550 -11.59 -7.72 37.54
CA SER A 550 -11.97 -6.73 38.53
C SER A 550 -11.45 -5.35 38.15
N ARG A 551 -12.13 -4.33 38.62
CA ARG A 551 -11.78 -2.94 38.33
C ARG A 551 -11.11 -2.28 39.53
N VAL A 552 -10.07 -1.50 39.27
CA VAL A 552 -9.43 -0.68 40.30
C VAL A 552 -10.37 0.47 40.71
N VAL A 553 -10.78 0.52 41.96
CA VAL A 553 -11.67 1.55 42.52
C VAL A 553 -10.93 2.55 43.40
N ALA A 554 -9.74 2.19 43.91
CA ALA A 554 -8.86 3.11 44.64
C ALA A 554 -7.40 2.67 44.52
N VAL A 555 -6.49 3.62 44.67
CA VAL A 555 -5.03 3.41 44.65
C VAL A 555 -4.42 4.12 45.86
N ASP A 556 -3.57 3.39 46.62
CA ASP A 556 -2.79 3.91 47.73
C ASP A 556 -1.31 3.48 47.55
N GLY A 557 -0.47 4.41 47.07
CA GLY A 557 0.86 4.11 46.64
C GLY A 557 0.81 3.10 45.47
N ASP A 558 1.46 1.95 45.61
CA ASP A 558 1.45 0.87 44.62
C ASP A 558 0.33 -0.17 44.85
N ARG A 559 -0.44 0.00 45.96
CA ARG A 559 -1.55 -0.92 46.26
C ARG A 559 -2.86 -0.45 45.65
N VAL A 560 -3.58 -1.39 45.08
CA VAL A 560 -4.90 -1.16 44.48
C VAL A 560 -6.00 -1.78 45.33
N THR A 561 -7.14 -1.09 45.41
CA THR A 561 -8.39 -1.67 45.88
C THR A 561 -9.26 -2.00 44.68
N LEU A 562 -9.77 -3.22 44.66
CA LEU A 562 -10.60 -3.73 43.57
C LEU A 562 -12.08 -3.72 43.95
N ASP A 563 -12.97 -3.62 42.96
CA ASP A 563 -14.42 -3.72 43.14
C ASP A 563 -14.86 -5.15 43.55
N ALA A 564 -14.06 -6.16 43.19
CA ALA A 564 -14.21 -7.54 43.64
C ALA A 564 -12.82 -8.20 43.75
N PRO A 565 -12.66 -9.26 44.59
CA PRO A 565 -11.41 -10.02 44.65
C PRO A 565 -11.12 -10.67 43.27
N LEU A 566 -9.84 -10.68 42.86
CA LEU A 566 -9.44 -11.41 41.69
C LEU A 566 -9.63 -12.91 41.88
N PRO A 567 -10.18 -13.61 40.87
CA PRO A 567 -10.26 -15.07 40.89
C PRO A 567 -8.86 -15.69 40.85
N ALA A 568 -8.74 -16.94 41.31
CA ALA A 568 -7.47 -17.67 41.16
C ALA A 568 -7.23 -18.09 39.71
N GLY A 569 -6.03 -17.86 39.19
CA GLY A 569 -5.60 -18.22 37.85
C GLY A 569 -4.08 -18.18 37.70
N ASP A 570 -3.56 -18.30 36.50
CA ASP A 570 -2.13 -18.44 36.27
C ASP A 570 -1.43 -17.09 36.04
N LEU A 571 -2.15 -16.11 35.48
CA LEU A 571 -1.63 -14.79 35.16
C LEU A 571 -2.72 -13.74 35.36
N ALA A 572 -2.37 -12.65 36.00
CA ALA A 572 -3.17 -11.42 36.02
C ALA A 572 -2.57 -10.38 35.07
N VAL A 573 -3.41 -9.71 34.32
CA VAL A 573 -3.06 -8.70 33.33
C VAL A 573 -3.75 -7.39 33.67
N ARG A 574 -2.99 -6.31 33.82
CA ARG A 574 -3.55 -4.97 34.00
C ARG A 574 -3.70 -4.27 32.65
N THR A 575 -4.86 -3.73 32.41
CA THR A 575 -5.20 -3.03 31.18
C THR A 575 -5.94 -1.72 31.43
N ALA A 576 -5.86 -0.79 30.50
CA ALA A 576 -6.65 0.44 30.48
C ALA A 576 -6.84 0.92 29.03
N GLY A 577 -7.89 1.70 28.80
CA GLY A 577 -8.15 2.27 27.48
C GLY A 577 -8.20 1.20 26.39
N GLN A 578 -7.32 1.32 25.40
CA GLN A 578 -7.19 0.40 24.25
C GLN A 578 -6.35 -0.86 24.53
N ALA A 579 -5.97 -1.11 25.78
CA ALA A 579 -5.32 -2.35 26.17
C ALA A 579 -6.35 -3.45 26.39
N TYR A 580 -6.44 -4.40 25.49
CA TYR A 580 -7.48 -5.44 25.47
C TYR A 580 -7.00 -6.82 25.90
N ALA A 581 -5.71 -7.00 26.18
CA ALA A 581 -5.16 -8.30 26.59
C ALA A 581 -6.00 -8.95 27.70
N GLY A 582 -6.29 -10.23 27.57
CA GLY A 582 -7.14 -10.99 28.48
C GLY A 582 -8.65 -10.73 28.39
N ALA A 583 -9.12 -9.79 27.56
CA ALA A 583 -10.55 -9.62 27.29
C ALA A 583 -11.12 -10.82 26.49
N PRO A 584 -12.42 -11.16 26.67
CA PRO A 584 -13.07 -12.13 25.78
C PRO A 584 -12.89 -11.70 24.33
N GLY A 585 -12.30 -12.58 23.51
CA GLY A 585 -11.97 -12.24 22.14
C GLY A 585 -10.91 -13.15 21.52
N PHE A 586 -10.24 -12.65 20.52
CA PHE A 586 -9.14 -13.33 19.84
C PHE A 586 -8.23 -12.32 19.14
N GLY A 587 -7.11 -12.77 18.56
CA GLY A 587 -6.23 -11.89 17.81
C GLY A 587 -5.51 -12.60 16.68
N PHE A 588 -5.19 -11.83 15.61
CA PHE A 588 -4.48 -12.33 14.45
C PHE A 588 -3.29 -11.42 14.14
N ALA A 589 -2.11 -12.01 14.04
CA ALA A 589 -0.87 -11.30 13.74
C ALA A 589 0.23 -12.24 13.25
N ARG A 590 1.23 -11.67 12.59
CA ARG A 590 2.56 -12.26 12.52
C ARG A 590 3.38 -11.67 13.66
N VAL A 591 3.82 -12.48 14.59
CA VAL A 591 4.53 -12.04 15.80
C VAL A 591 6.02 -12.26 15.60
N LEU A 592 6.75 -11.19 15.36
CA LEU A 592 8.21 -11.21 15.33
C LEU A 592 8.77 -11.24 16.75
N VAL A 593 9.93 -11.87 16.93
CA VAL A 593 10.62 -11.98 18.21
C VAL A 593 12.05 -11.50 18.10
N GLY A 594 12.47 -10.70 19.08
CA GLY A 594 13.83 -10.17 19.23
C GLY A 594 14.77 -11.14 19.93
N ALA A 595 16.06 -10.79 19.99
CA ALA A 595 17.11 -11.61 20.57
C ALA A 595 16.97 -11.82 22.09
N ASP A 596 16.28 -10.93 22.77
CA ASP A 596 15.95 -11.01 24.21
C ASP A 596 14.65 -11.77 24.49
N GLY A 597 13.95 -12.23 23.45
CA GLY A 597 12.65 -12.89 23.54
C GLY A 597 11.46 -11.93 23.55
N GLU A 598 11.68 -10.61 23.41
CA GLU A 598 10.61 -9.64 23.27
C GLU A 598 9.81 -9.91 21.98
N ARG A 599 8.49 -9.86 22.08
CA ARG A 599 7.57 -10.11 20.96
C ARG A 599 7.04 -8.81 20.38
N MET A 600 6.54 -8.89 19.16
CA MET A 600 6.00 -7.74 18.42
C MET A 600 7.05 -6.64 18.22
N VAL A 601 8.30 -7.05 18.04
CA VAL A 601 9.39 -6.13 17.72
C VAL A 601 9.34 -5.69 16.26
N PRO A 602 9.83 -4.50 15.92
CA PRO A 602 10.06 -4.10 14.54
C PRO A 602 10.96 -5.10 13.80
N HIS A 603 10.76 -5.24 12.50
CA HIS A 603 11.43 -6.25 11.69
C HIS A 603 12.97 -6.22 11.75
N PHE A 604 13.58 -5.03 11.90
CA PHE A 604 15.03 -4.90 12.01
C PHE A 604 15.61 -5.39 13.37
N LEU A 605 14.78 -5.63 14.36
CA LEU A 605 15.15 -6.28 15.63
C LEU A 605 14.81 -7.77 15.64
N ALA A 606 14.10 -8.23 14.65
CA ALA A 606 13.64 -9.61 14.60
C ALA A 606 14.77 -10.58 14.33
N ILE A 607 14.78 -11.67 15.09
CA ILE A 607 15.65 -12.83 14.85
C ILE A 607 14.84 -14.04 14.38
N ASP A 608 13.51 -14.02 14.60
CA ASP A 608 12.61 -15.12 14.24
C ASP A 608 11.15 -14.65 14.21
N VAL A 609 10.26 -15.52 13.76
CA VAL A 609 8.80 -15.40 13.90
C VAL A 609 8.31 -16.32 15.00
N ALA A 610 7.78 -15.76 16.08
CA ALA A 610 7.26 -16.52 17.21
C ALA A 610 5.92 -17.22 16.88
N SER A 611 5.06 -16.55 16.10
CA SER A 611 3.79 -17.10 15.61
C SER A 611 3.30 -16.35 14.39
N ASP A 612 2.49 -17.02 13.55
CA ASP A 612 1.78 -16.42 12.43
C ASP A 612 0.43 -17.10 12.27
N ASN A 613 -0.63 -16.45 12.76
CA ASN A 613 -2.00 -16.94 12.69
C ASN A 613 -2.90 -16.04 11.82
N ARG A 614 -2.31 -15.27 10.94
CA ARG A 614 -3.05 -14.45 9.98
C ARG A 614 -3.90 -15.33 9.07
N LEU A 615 -5.05 -14.82 8.68
CA LEU A 615 -6.00 -15.56 7.83
C LEU A 615 -5.69 -15.33 6.35
N LEU A 616 -5.40 -16.41 5.62
CA LEU A 616 -5.25 -16.38 4.16
C LEU A 616 -6.62 -16.20 3.48
N PRO A 617 -6.64 -15.87 2.19
CA PRO A 617 -7.87 -15.68 1.42
C PRO A 617 -8.83 -16.87 1.55
N GLY A 618 -10.05 -16.60 1.99
CA GLY A 618 -11.07 -17.61 2.23
C GLY A 618 -10.95 -18.39 3.54
N GLU A 619 -9.87 -18.24 4.29
CA GLU A 619 -9.72 -18.88 5.59
C GLU A 619 -10.54 -18.19 6.68
N GLY A 620 -10.97 -18.97 7.66
CA GLY A 620 -11.67 -18.49 8.85
C GLY A 620 -11.19 -19.19 10.11
N TRP A 621 -11.30 -18.47 11.22
CA TRP A 621 -11.01 -18.99 12.56
C TRP A 621 -12.20 -18.77 13.47
N THR A 622 -12.57 -19.80 14.27
CA THR A 622 -13.66 -19.73 15.24
C THR A 622 -13.12 -19.75 16.65
N SER A 623 -13.46 -18.72 17.43
CA SER A 623 -13.23 -18.65 18.87
C SER A 623 -14.54 -18.85 19.65
N THR A 624 -14.44 -19.30 20.90
CA THR A 624 -15.61 -19.60 21.75
C THR A 624 -15.56 -18.84 23.05
N HIS A 625 -16.67 -18.22 23.42
CA HIS A 625 -16.80 -17.36 24.60
C HIS A 625 -18.06 -17.72 25.38
N THR A 626 -18.00 -17.65 26.71
CA THR A 626 -19.15 -17.93 27.58
C THR A 626 -19.45 -16.77 28.51
N PHE A 627 -20.74 -16.52 28.73
CA PHE A 627 -21.24 -15.43 29.56
C PHE A 627 -22.34 -15.95 30.49
N ALA A 628 -22.43 -15.38 31.71
CA ALA A 628 -23.53 -15.64 32.61
C ALA A 628 -24.76 -14.85 32.16
N ALA A 629 -25.79 -15.54 31.68
CA ALA A 629 -27.02 -14.93 31.21
C ALA A 629 -28.15 -15.13 32.22
N SER A 630 -28.73 -14.01 32.65
CA SER A 630 -29.84 -14.01 33.60
C SER A 630 -31.18 -13.58 32.99
N CYS A 631 -31.23 -13.41 31.69
CA CYS A 631 -32.42 -12.99 30.94
C CYS A 631 -32.76 -13.98 29.80
N ALA A 632 -33.95 -13.80 29.23
CA ALA A 632 -34.45 -14.67 28.15
C ALA A 632 -33.84 -14.34 26.78
N ASP A 633 -33.51 -13.08 26.55
CA ASP A 633 -33.10 -12.57 25.22
C ASP A 633 -31.74 -11.84 25.30
N PRO A 634 -30.65 -12.53 25.65
CA PRO A 634 -29.32 -11.92 25.62
C PRO A 634 -28.84 -11.73 24.20
N SER A 635 -27.96 -10.74 23.99
CA SER A 635 -27.31 -10.51 22.69
C SER A 635 -25.79 -10.51 22.82
N VAL A 636 -25.12 -10.98 21.78
CA VAL A 636 -23.66 -10.98 21.65
C VAL A 636 -23.26 -9.97 20.60
N ARG A 637 -22.27 -9.12 20.91
CA ARG A 637 -21.61 -8.23 19.99
C ARG A 637 -20.18 -8.73 19.77
N ALA A 638 -19.81 -8.92 18.53
CA ALA A 638 -18.44 -9.24 18.09
C ALA A 638 -17.94 -8.11 17.19
N THR A 639 -16.86 -7.46 17.61
CA THR A 639 -16.24 -6.33 16.90
C THR A 639 -14.81 -6.71 16.53
N LEU A 640 -14.49 -6.71 15.24
CA LEU A 640 -13.14 -6.90 14.72
C LEU A 640 -12.49 -5.55 14.47
N LEU A 641 -11.34 -5.32 15.09
CA LEU A 641 -10.56 -4.09 15.00
C LEU A 641 -9.26 -4.33 14.23
N HIS A 642 -8.84 -3.37 13.43
CA HIS A 642 -7.49 -3.27 12.89
C HIS A 642 -6.70 -2.25 13.70
N ARG A 643 -5.46 -2.59 14.05
CA ARG A 643 -4.51 -1.74 14.76
C ARG A 643 -3.18 -1.74 14.03
N ASP A 644 -2.64 -0.55 13.74
CA ASP A 644 -1.41 -0.41 12.95
C ASP A 644 -0.14 -0.82 13.70
N TYR A 645 -0.12 -0.62 15.05
CA TYR A 645 1.08 -0.85 15.87
C TYR A 645 0.72 -1.49 17.20
N PRO A 646 1.61 -2.33 17.78
CA PRO A 646 1.42 -2.86 19.13
C PRO A 646 1.34 -1.73 20.16
N LEU A 647 0.38 -1.83 21.09
CA LEU A 647 0.15 -0.79 22.10
C LEU A 647 1.40 -0.49 22.93
N ALA A 648 2.15 -1.52 23.32
CA ALA A 648 3.36 -1.36 24.13
C ALA A 648 4.43 -0.55 23.37
N LEU A 649 4.68 -0.87 22.11
CA LEU A 649 5.62 -0.15 21.26
C LEU A 649 5.16 1.31 21.05
N ALA A 650 3.91 1.52 20.71
CA ALA A 650 3.34 2.85 20.50
C ALA A 650 3.43 3.71 21.77
N THR A 651 3.10 3.13 22.93
CA THR A 651 3.20 3.82 24.23
C THR A 651 4.66 4.19 24.55
N ALA A 652 5.59 3.26 24.35
CA ALA A 652 7.01 3.51 24.60
C ALA A 652 7.59 4.60 23.68
N ARG A 653 7.01 4.78 22.49
CA ARG A 653 7.45 5.72 21.47
C ARG A 653 6.62 7.01 21.40
N GLY A 654 5.56 7.12 22.18
CA GLY A 654 4.65 8.27 22.17
C GLY A 654 3.84 8.38 20.86
N TRP A 655 3.58 7.26 20.19
CA TRP A 655 2.72 7.23 19.00
C TRP A 655 1.25 7.15 19.41
N ASP A 656 0.41 7.80 18.64
CA ASP A 656 -1.04 7.63 18.75
C ASP A 656 -1.46 6.25 18.22
N VAL A 657 -2.28 5.56 18.99
CA VAL A 657 -2.91 4.29 18.58
C VAL A 657 -4.37 4.55 18.25
N THR A 658 -4.78 4.22 17.05
CA THR A 658 -6.18 4.26 16.63
C THR A 658 -6.61 2.88 16.20
N ASP A 659 -7.65 2.35 16.85
CA ASP A 659 -8.31 1.12 16.43
C ASP A 659 -9.39 1.45 15.42
N GLN A 660 -9.36 0.78 14.28
CA GLN A 660 -10.35 0.95 13.22
C GLN A 660 -11.27 -0.26 13.17
N VAL A 661 -12.57 -0.03 13.17
CA VAL A 661 -13.55 -1.12 13.05
C VAL A 661 -13.53 -1.67 11.63
N MET A 662 -13.19 -2.94 11.48
CA MET A 662 -13.25 -3.67 10.21
C MET A 662 -14.62 -4.29 9.98
N ALA A 663 -15.14 -4.96 11.00
CA ALA A 663 -16.44 -5.61 10.94
C ALA A 663 -17.07 -5.66 12.33
N GLU A 664 -18.38 -5.59 12.39
CA GLU A 664 -19.15 -5.75 13.62
C GLU A 664 -20.41 -6.56 13.34
N THR A 665 -20.71 -7.49 14.24
CA THR A 665 -21.95 -8.27 14.21
C THR A 665 -22.58 -8.29 15.59
N VAL A 666 -23.89 -8.12 15.63
CA VAL A 666 -24.70 -8.28 16.84
C VAL A 666 -25.73 -9.37 16.59
N GLU A 667 -25.70 -10.43 17.41
CA GLU A 667 -26.61 -11.56 17.31
C GLU A 667 -27.38 -11.75 18.61
N ALA A 668 -28.69 -11.83 18.51
CA ALA A 668 -29.57 -12.18 19.63
C ALA A 668 -29.52 -13.70 19.86
N ALA A 669 -29.37 -14.13 21.09
CA ALA A 669 -29.44 -15.55 21.42
C ALA A 669 -30.89 -16.04 21.26
N ARG A 670 -31.00 -17.22 20.69
CA ARG A 670 -32.28 -17.90 20.48
C ARG A 670 -32.34 -19.19 21.29
#